data_9b5ec766d8fe8ef77667533b92b1fbdf
#
_entry.id   9b5ec766d8fe8ef77667533b92b1fbdf
#
_cell.length_a   1.000
_cell.length_b   1.000
_cell.length_c   1.000
_cell.angle_alpha   90.00
_cell.angle_beta   90.00
_cell.angle_gamma   90.00
#
_symmetry.space_group_name_H-M   'P 1'
#
loop_
_entity.id
_entity.type
_entity.pdbx_description
1 polymer ?
#
loop_
_entity_poly.entity_id
_entity_poly.type
_entity_poly.pdbx_seq_one_letter_code
_entity_poly.pdbx_strand_id
1 'polypeptide(L)'
;MKDHRKERAEARKKAEKLVSQMTLLEKASQLKYDAAPVKRLGVPAYNYWNEALHGVARAGVATMFPQAIAMAAVFDDEEMKKVGDIIATEGRAKYNAYSAKEDRDIYKGLTFWSPNVNIFRDPRWGRGHETYGEDPYLTSRLGVKFVEGIQGDGPVMKAAACAKHYAVHSGPESLRHEFDAQASMKDMWETYLPAFEALVTEADVEAVMGAYNRTNGEPCCAHKYLMEDVLRGKWKFEGHYTSDCWAIRDFHEHHMVTSTPRQSAAMALNAGCDLNCGNTYLHMMGAYQDGLVTEEKITESAVRLLTTRYLLGLFDGSEYDKIPYSVVECKEHIDEALKMARKSCVLLKNDGVLPIDKTKVNTIGVIGPNADSRAALIGNYHGTSSEYITVLEGIREEAGDDVRILYSQGCDLYKDKVENLAWDQDRISEAVITAENSDVVILCVGLNETLEGEEGDTGNSDASGDKVDLHLPKVQEELIEKVTAVGKPTIVVLMAGSAIDLNYAQDNCNGILLAWYPGARGGRAIADLLFGKESPSGKLPITFYKDLEGMPEFTDYYMKNRTYRYMEKEALYPFGYGLTYSDTCVTEAEVVGEVSAESDIMLKATVKNNGTVDTDEVVQVYIKDLDSPLAVRNYSLCGFKRVSLKAGEEKSVEFTISNKAMNIVDEDGNRYIAGKHFRLFAGVSQPDTRSAELTGHKPAEIEIAL
;
A
#
# COMPACT_ATOMS: atom_id res chain seq x y z
N MET A 1 7.96 10.12 -19.03
CA MET A 1 8.04 8.65 -18.84
C MET A 1 9.03 8.09 -19.84
N LYS A 2 9.97 7.26 -19.40
CA LYS A 2 10.89 6.59 -20.32
C LYS A 2 10.23 5.30 -20.82
N ASP A 3 10.19 5.13 -22.13
CA ASP A 3 9.80 3.88 -22.78
C ASP A 3 11.03 2.96 -22.84
N HIS A 4 11.05 1.93 -22.02
CA HIS A 4 12.15 0.95 -21.98
C HIS A 4 12.09 -0.10 -23.11
N ARG A 5 11.15 -0.03 -24.01
CA ARG A 5 10.95 -1.05 -25.07
C ARG A 5 12.19 -1.24 -25.95
N LYS A 6 12.92 -0.17 -26.26
CA LYS A 6 14.15 -0.26 -27.05
C LYS A 6 15.23 -1.02 -26.30
N GLU A 7 15.47 -0.63 -25.05
CA GLU A 7 16.45 -1.27 -24.17
C GLU A 7 16.08 -2.73 -23.93
N ARG A 8 14.79 -3.03 -23.74
CA ARG A 8 14.26 -4.39 -23.61
C ARG A 8 14.52 -5.22 -24.86
N ALA A 9 14.29 -4.69 -26.05
CA ALA A 9 14.55 -5.40 -27.30
C ALA A 9 16.05 -5.74 -27.49
N GLU A 10 16.94 -4.86 -27.07
CA GLU A 10 18.39 -5.11 -27.09
C GLU A 10 18.80 -6.13 -26.02
N ALA A 11 18.29 -6.00 -24.79
CA ALA A 11 18.53 -6.95 -23.70
C ALA A 11 18.03 -8.35 -24.07
N ARG A 12 16.86 -8.45 -24.69
CA ARG A 12 16.29 -9.71 -25.15
C ARG A 12 17.17 -10.42 -26.19
N LYS A 13 17.71 -9.70 -27.18
CA LYS A 13 18.65 -10.28 -28.15
C LYS A 13 19.91 -10.84 -27.47
N LYS A 14 20.43 -10.15 -26.45
CA LYS A 14 21.58 -10.64 -25.66
C LYS A 14 21.18 -11.89 -24.86
N ALA A 15 20.02 -11.89 -24.23
CA ALA A 15 19.48 -13.03 -23.48
C ALA A 15 19.27 -14.25 -24.41
N GLU A 16 18.65 -14.07 -25.58
CA GLU A 16 18.47 -15.13 -26.58
C GLU A 16 19.80 -15.75 -26.99
N LYS A 17 20.81 -14.91 -27.27
CA LYS A 17 22.16 -15.40 -27.61
C LYS A 17 22.81 -16.17 -26.46
N LEU A 18 22.62 -15.74 -25.22
CA LEU A 18 23.16 -16.42 -24.03
C LEU A 18 22.45 -17.76 -23.80
N VAL A 19 21.10 -17.75 -23.81
CA VAL A 19 20.28 -18.94 -23.59
C VAL A 19 20.46 -20.01 -24.68
N SER A 20 20.73 -19.60 -25.94
CA SER A 20 21.02 -20.54 -27.00
C SER A 20 22.29 -21.40 -26.77
N GLN A 21 23.18 -20.98 -25.88
CA GLN A 21 24.37 -21.70 -25.47
C GLN A 21 24.15 -22.59 -24.23
N MET A 22 23.00 -22.48 -23.58
CA MET A 22 22.66 -23.26 -22.39
C MET A 22 22.12 -24.64 -22.78
N THR A 23 22.46 -25.66 -21.99
CA THR A 23 21.78 -26.94 -22.02
C THR A 23 20.37 -26.80 -21.47
N LEU A 24 19.49 -27.74 -21.77
CA LEU A 24 18.11 -27.74 -21.27
C LEU A 24 18.05 -27.66 -19.73
N LEU A 25 18.94 -28.41 -19.04
CA LEU A 25 19.03 -28.39 -17.58
C LEU A 25 19.46 -27.02 -17.05
N GLU A 26 20.41 -26.35 -17.71
CA GLU A 26 20.84 -25.01 -17.35
C GLU A 26 19.72 -23.98 -17.57
N LYS A 27 18.96 -24.09 -18.66
CA LYS A 27 17.77 -23.26 -18.91
C LYS A 27 16.74 -23.45 -17.79
N ALA A 28 16.38 -24.69 -17.49
CA ALA A 28 15.42 -25.03 -16.43
C ALA A 28 15.87 -24.53 -15.04
N SER A 29 17.18 -24.53 -14.77
CA SER A 29 17.72 -24.03 -13.48
C SER A 29 17.59 -22.51 -13.29
N GLN A 30 17.28 -21.75 -14.36
CA GLN A 30 17.05 -20.30 -14.27
C GLN A 30 15.60 -19.95 -13.89
N LEU A 31 14.67 -20.90 -13.96
CA LEU A 31 13.22 -20.66 -13.77
C LEU A 31 12.79 -20.68 -12.29
N LYS A 32 13.74 -20.68 -11.36
CA LYS A 32 13.51 -20.68 -9.92
C LYS A 32 13.98 -19.36 -9.32
N TYR A 33 13.37 -18.95 -8.22
CA TYR A 33 13.75 -17.71 -7.52
C TYR A 33 15.25 -17.68 -7.11
N ASP A 34 15.84 -18.83 -6.79
CA ASP A 34 17.24 -19.07 -6.47
C ASP A 34 18.00 -19.61 -7.72
N ALA A 35 18.04 -18.82 -8.79
CA ALA A 35 18.63 -19.22 -10.05
C ALA A 35 20.12 -19.63 -9.92
N ALA A 36 20.41 -20.86 -10.34
CA ALA A 36 21.75 -21.44 -10.23
C ALA A 36 22.77 -20.74 -11.17
N PRO A 37 24.08 -20.71 -10.80
CA PRO A 37 25.10 -20.16 -11.70
C PRO A 37 25.37 -21.09 -12.88
N VAL A 38 25.61 -20.52 -14.07
CA VAL A 38 26.11 -21.24 -15.23
C VAL A 38 27.56 -20.82 -15.47
N LYS A 39 28.47 -21.36 -14.66
CA LYS A 39 29.87 -20.93 -14.58
C LYS A 39 30.60 -20.92 -15.92
N ARG A 40 30.37 -21.93 -16.79
CA ARG A 40 31.02 -22.01 -18.10
C ARG A 40 30.62 -20.88 -19.07
N LEU A 41 29.49 -20.20 -18.81
CA LEU A 41 29.00 -19.05 -19.58
C LEU A 41 29.16 -17.72 -18.83
N GLY A 42 29.80 -17.73 -17.65
CA GLY A 42 29.99 -16.53 -16.85
C GLY A 42 28.71 -16.00 -16.20
N VAL A 43 27.67 -16.80 -16.10
CA VAL A 43 26.39 -16.42 -15.47
C VAL A 43 26.49 -16.67 -13.97
N PRO A 44 26.46 -15.63 -13.10
CA PRO A 44 26.46 -15.82 -11.66
C PRO A 44 25.12 -16.31 -11.15
N ALA A 45 25.10 -16.89 -9.96
CA ALA A 45 23.87 -17.13 -9.23
C ALA A 45 23.09 -15.81 -9.03
N TYR A 46 21.78 -15.89 -8.98
CA TYR A 46 20.93 -14.73 -8.73
C TYR A 46 19.68 -15.13 -7.97
N ASN A 47 19.31 -14.34 -6.96
CA ASN A 47 18.06 -14.54 -6.23
C ASN A 47 17.06 -13.46 -6.62
N TYR A 48 15.90 -13.90 -7.14
CA TYR A 48 14.80 -13.02 -7.56
C TYR A 48 13.91 -12.60 -6.39
N TRP A 49 13.97 -13.30 -5.26
CA TRP A 49 13.14 -12.99 -4.10
C TRP A 49 13.74 -11.86 -3.28
N ASN A 50 13.23 -10.67 -3.48
CA ASN A 50 13.62 -9.48 -2.74
C ASN A 50 12.37 -8.65 -2.49
N GLU A 51 12.30 -8.00 -1.33
CA GLU A 51 11.17 -7.19 -0.92
C GLU A 51 11.60 -5.76 -0.65
N ALA A 52 10.75 -4.80 -1.05
CA ALA A 52 11.03 -3.38 -0.86
C ALA A 52 9.75 -2.54 -0.83
N LEU A 53 8.77 -2.96 -0.04
CA LEU A 53 7.45 -2.33 -0.01
C LEU A 53 7.50 -0.88 0.50
N HIS A 54 8.26 -0.64 1.59
CA HIS A 54 8.45 0.69 2.18
C HIS A 54 9.89 0.91 2.69
N GLY A 55 10.84 0.38 1.95
CA GLY A 55 12.28 0.31 2.21
C GLY A 55 12.79 -1.06 1.85
N VAL A 56 14.11 -1.22 1.61
CA VAL A 56 14.69 -2.54 1.34
C VAL A 56 14.49 -3.44 2.55
N ALA A 57 13.73 -4.51 2.37
CA ALA A 57 13.29 -5.36 3.47
C ALA A 57 14.18 -6.58 3.69
N ARG A 58 14.19 -7.09 4.93
CA ARG A 58 14.79 -8.37 5.36
C ARG A 58 16.28 -8.54 4.99
N ALA A 59 16.97 -7.45 4.67
CA ALA A 59 18.37 -7.45 4.26
C ALA A 59 19.26 -6.56 5.16
N GLY A 60 18.89 -6.40 6.44
CA GLY A 60 19.59 -5.54 7.39
C GLY A 60 19.19 -4.06 7.27
N VAL A 61 20.12 -3.15 7.55
CA VAL A 61 19.86 -1.72 7.63
C VAL A 61 19.37 -1.14 6.30
N ALA A 62 18.30 -0.37 6.37
CA ALA A 62 17.74 0.42 5.26
C ALA A 62 16.88 1.55 5.82
N THR A 63 16.70 2.63 5.05
CA THR A 63 15.69 3.64 5.36
C THR A 63 14.31 3.01 5.39
N MET A 64 13.61 3.21 6.48
CA MET A 64 12.27 2.65 6.70
C MET A 64 11.25 3.78 6.62
N PHE A 65 10.51 3.80 5.52
CA PHE A 65 9.37 4.69 5.30
C PHE A 65 8.14 4.23 6.08
N PRO A 66 7.10 5.06 6.22
CA PRO A 66 5.79 4.59 6.65
C PRO A 66 5.30 3.44 5.78
N GLN A 67 4.44 2.58 6.32
CA GLN A 67 3.85 1.47 5.55
C GLN A 67 3.06 1.99 4.34
N ALA A 68 2.84 1.14 3.34
CA ALA A 68 2.23 1.50 2.06
C ALA A 68 0.89 2.25 2.22
N ILE A 69 0.01 1.80 3.10
CA ILE A 69 -1.28 2.47 3.39
C ILE A 69 -1.07 3.88 3.96
N ALA A 70 -0.06 4.07 4.79
CA ALA A 70 0.30 5.39 5.32
C ALA A 70 0.86 6.30 4.21
N MET A 71 1.72 5.77 3.35
CA MET A 71 2.21 6.53 2.19
C MET A 71 1.07 6.91 1.24
N ALA A 72 0.05 6.06 1.09
CA ALA A 72 -1.15 6.38 0.31
C ALA A 72 -1.96 7.53 0.92
N ALA A 73 -2.00 7.64 2.25
CA ALA A 73 -2.66 8.76 2.95
C ALA A 73 -2.04 10.13 2.66
N VAL A 74 -0.84 10.16 2.09
CA VAL A 74 -0.21 11.42 1.64
C VAL A 74 -0.91 12.00 0.41
N PHE A 75 -1.54 11.19 -0.45
CA PHE A 75 -2.14 11.64 -1.71
C PHE A 75 -1.20 12.52 -2.54
N ASP A 76 0.05 12.07 -2.71
CA ASP A 76 1.07 12.76 -3.48
C ASP A 76 1.87 11.75 -4.30
N ASP A 77 1.62 11.71 -5.59
CA ASP A 77 2.21 10.74 -6.50
C ASP A 77 3.68 11.05 -6.84
N GLU A 78 4.08 12.32 -6.84
CA GLU A 78 5.47 12.71 -7.07
C GLU A 78 6.36 12.36 -5.86
N GLU A 79 5.85 12.51 -4.62
CA GLU A 79 6.56 12.02 -3.43
C GLU A 79 6.71 10.50 -3.47
N MET A 80 5.70 9.77 -3.96
CA MET A 80 5.77 8.32 -4.11
C MET A 80 6.88 7.90 -5.10
N LYS A 81 7.07 8.64 -6.20
CA LYS A 81 8.20 8.42 -7.13
C LYS A 81 9.54 8.58 -6.43
N LYS A 82 9.67 9.62 -5.60
CA LYS A 82 10.88 9.90 -4.83
C LYS A 82 11.20 8.80 -3.82
N VAL A 83 10.16 8.29 -3.13
CA VAL A 83 10.31 7.13 -2.23
C VAL A 83 10.83 5.92 -2.99
N GLY A 84 10.25 5.56 -4.13
CA GLY A 84 10.71 4.48 -4.99
C GLY A 84 12.17 4.65 -5.44
N ASP A 85 12.56 5.87 -5.81
CA ASP A 85 13.93 6.18 -6.23
C ASP A 85 14.96 6.00 -5.08
N ILE A 86 14.62 6.43 -3.87
CA ILE A 86 15.46 6.22 -2.68
C ILE A 86 15.60 4.73 -2.38
N ILE A 87 14.51 3.98 -2.37
CA ILE A 87 14.51 2.54 -2.13
C ILE A 87 15.42 1.82 -3.13
N ALA A 88 15.29 2.13 -4.42
CA ALA A 88 16.12 1.52 -5.47
C ALA A 88 17.59 1.93 -5.36
N THR A 89 17.88 3.16 -4.93
CA THR A 89 19.25 3.64 -4.68
C THR A 89 19.91 2.85 -3.55
N GLU A 90 19.21 2.67 -2.42
CA GLU A 90 19.71 1.84 -1.33
C GLU A 90 19.83 0.38 -1.73
N GLY A 91 18.86 -0.13 -2.51
CA GLY A 91 18.91 -1.47 -3.09
C GLY A 91 20.18 -1.69 -3.92
N ARG A 92 20.53 -0.75 -4.77
CA ARG A 92 21.79 -0.78 -5.56
C ARG A 92 23.03 -0.76 -4.67
N ALA A 93 23.10 0.14 -3.69
CA ALA A 93 24.21 0.21 -2.76
C ALA A 93 24.44 -1.11 -2.02
N LYS A 94 23.36 -1.73 -1.56
CA LYS A 94 23.37 -3.02 -0.86
C LYS A 94 23.78 -4.16 -1.79
N TYR A 95 23.19 -4.24 -2.99
CA TYR A 95 23.56 -5.22 -4.01
C TYR A 95 25.05 -5.15 -4.36
N ASN A 96 25.60 -3.94 -4.58
CA ASN A 96 27.01 -3.73 -4.89
C ASN A 96 27.90 -4.27 -3.75
N ALA A 97 27.57 -3.94 -2.51
CA ALA A 97 28.35 -4.34 -1.34
C ALA A 97 28.30 -5.87 -1.11
N TYR A 98 27.13 -6.50 -1.21
CA TYR A 98 26.96 -7.94 -1.02
C TYR A 98 27.60 -8.73 -2.18
N SER A 99 27.37 -8.31 -3.43
CA SER A 99 27.93 -8.98 -4.61
C SER A 99 29.44 -8.93 -4.65
N ALA A 100 30.08 -7.85 -4.14
CA ALA A 100 31.52 -7.76 -3.96
C ALA A 100 32.08 -8.77 -2.93
N LYS A 101 31.23 -9.31 -2.06
CA LYS A 101 31.50 -10.39 -1.12
C LYS A 101 31.08 -11.79 -1.64
N GLU A 102 30.67 -11.86 -2.91
CA GLU A 102 30.09 -13.07 -3.53
C GLU A 102 28.77 -13.55 -2.87
N ASP A 103 28.14 -12.70 -2.06
CA ASP A 103 26.85 -12.97 -1.41
C ASP A 103 25.70 -12.54 -2.34
N ARG A 104 24.99 -13.54 -2.91
CA ARG A 104 23.85 -13.39 -3.82
C ARG A 104 22.65 -14.17 -3.33
N ASP A 105 22.51 -14.23 -2.01
CA ASP A 105 21.42 -14.95 -1.36
C ASP A 105 20.10 -14.17 -1.42
N ILE A 106 19.05 -14.73 -0.86
CA ILE A 106 17.72 -14.14 -0.72
C ILE A 106 17.80 -12.71 -0.13
N TYR A 107 16.94 -11.82 -0.60
CA TYR A 107 16.83 -10.40 -0.21
C TYR A 107 18.03 -9.50 -0.58
N LYS A 108 18.94 -9.97 -1.41
CA LYS A 108 20.16 -9.23 -1.80
C LYS A 108 20.26 -8.93 -3.29
N GLY A 109 19.20 -9.17 -4.04
CA GLY A 109 19.08 -8.87 -5.46
C GLY A 109 18.45 -7.51 -5.75
N LEU A 110 18.06 -7.30 -7.00
CA LEU A 110 17.49 -6.05 -7.52
C LEU A 110 16.12 -6.22 -8.18
N THR A 111 15.49 -7.37 -7.99
CA THR A 111 14.11 -7.65 -8.42
C THR A 111 13.21 -7.56 -7.19
N PHE A 112 12.57 -6.41 -6.98
CA PHE A 112 11.73 -6.15 -5.82
C PHE A 112 10.29 -6.55 -6.09
N TRP A 113 9.74 -7.43 -5.23
CA TRP A 113 8.36 -7.89 -5.33
C TRP A 113 7.40 -6.91 -4.66
N SER A 114 7.37 -5.72 -5.22
CA SER A 114 6.54 -4.57 -4.85
C SER A 114 6.33 -3.65 -6.06
N PRO A 115 5.23 -2.89 -6.12
CA PRO A 115 4.22 -2.63 -5.08
C PRO A 115 3.11 -3.69 -5.00
N ASN A 116 2.40 -3.75 -3.87
CA ASN A 116 1.12 -4.45 -3.75
C ASN A 116 -0.01 -3.48 -4.18
N VAL A 117 -0.64 -3.76 -5.32
CA VAL A 117 -1.70 -2.93 -5.90
C VAL A 117 -3.08 -3.60 -5.85
N ASN A 118 -3.25 -4.58 -4.99
CA ASN A 118 -4.58 -5.13 -4.69
C ASN A 118 -5.45 -4.07 -4.02
N ILE A 119 -6.75 -4.16 -4.24
CA ILE A 119 -7.71 -3.23 -3.65
C ILE A 119 -8.09 -3.70 -2.24
N PHE A 120 -7.97 -2.80 -1.27
CA PHE A 120 -8.37 -3.02 0.12
C PHE A 120 -9.91 -2.99 0.24
N ARG A 121 -10.56 -4.05 -0.32
CA ARG A 121 -12.02 -4.09 -0.42
C ARG A 121 -12.74 -4.40 0.89
N ASP A 122 -12.10 -5.09 1.82
CA ASP A 122 -12.68 -5.52 3.09
C ASP A 122 -11.80 -5.05 4.26
N PRO A 123 -12.33 -4.28 5.22
CA PRO A 123 -11.55 -3.70 6.32
C PRO A 123 -10.96 -4.73 7.28
N ARG A 124 -11.37 -6.00 7.18
CA ARG A 124 -10.82 -7.11 7.99
C ARG A 124 -9.52 -7.67 7.43
N TRP A 125 -9.21 -7.42 6.16
CA TRP A 125 -8.02 -7.99 5.51
C TRP A 125 -6.72 -7.49 6.13
N GLY A 126 -5.94 -8.41 6.75
CA GLY A 126 -4.72 -8.09 7.47
C GLY A 126 -3.61 -7.51 6.60
N ARG A 127 -3.47 -7.96 5.33
CA ARG A 127 -2.50 -7.41 4.37
C ARG A 127 -2.97 -6.12 3.69
N GLY A 128 -4.15 -5.61 4.06
CA GLY A 128 -4.65 -4.33 3.53
C GLY A 128 -3.67 -3.18 3.73
N HIS A 129 -2.91 -3.16 4.82
CA HIS A 129 -1.90 -2.14 5.09
C HIS A 129 -0.71 -2.16 4.12
N GLU A 130 -0.50 -3.25 3.36
CA GLU A 130 0.51 -3.33 2.31
C GLU A 130 0.10 -2.63 1.01
N THR A 131 -1.16 -2.18 0.90
CA THR A 131 -1.76 -1.61 -0.31
C THR A 131 -1.86 -0.09 -0.26
N TYR A 132 -2.26 0.49 -1.39
CA TYR A 132 -2.56 1.92 -1.48
C TYR A 132 -4.04 2.25 -1.24
N GLY A 133 -4.78 1.33 -0.62
CA GLY A 133 -6.15 1.54 -0.17
C GLY A 133 -7.23 0.94 -1.08
N GLU A 134 -8.42 1.50 -0.99
CA GLU A 134 -9.64 0.93 -1.58
C GLU A 134 -10.01 1.49 -2.96
N ASP A 135 -9.35 2.55 -3.39
CA ASP A 135 -9.68 3.24 -4.64
C ASP A 135 -8.76 2.83 -5.80
N PRO A 136 -9.32 2.37 -6.95
CA PRO A 136 -8.54 1.94 -8.10
C PRO A 136 -7.73 3.08 -8.76
N TYR A 137 -8.23 4.33 -8.75
CA TYR A 137 -7.54 5.46 -9.35
C TYR A 137 -6.34 5.88 -8.48
N LEU A 138 -6.53 6.05 -7.17
CA LEU A 138 -5.45 6.37 -6.23
C LEU A 138 -4.36 5.29 -6.30
N THR A 139 -4.75 4.02 -6.23
CA THR A 139 -3.83 2.88 -6.32
C THR A 139 -3.05 2.87 -7.63
N SER A 140 -3.71 3.18 -8.75
CA SER A 140 -3.06 3.27 -10.06
C SER A 140 -2.02 4.40 -10.12
N ARG A 141 -2.38 5.60 -9.67
CA ARG A 141 -1.46 6.76 -9.75
C ARG A 141 -0.24 6.56 -8.85
N LEU A 142 -0.45 6.17 -7.60
CA LEU A 142 0.65 5.93 -6.66
C LEU A 142 1.52 4.74 -7.11
N GLY A 143 0.90 3.66 -7.57
CA GLY A 143 1.61 2.47 -8.06
C GLY A 143 2.48 2.77 -9.29
N VAL A 144 1.96 3.52 -10.27
CA VAL A 144 2.73 3.96 -11.45
C VAL A 144 3.96 4.74 -11.02
N LYS A 145 3.80 5.71 -10.12
CA LYS A 145 4.91 6.56 -9.66
C LYS A 145 5.94 5.80 -8.82
N PHE A 146 5.49 4.87 -7.99
CA PHE A 146 6.39 3.98 -7.25
C PHE A 146 7.24 3.13 -8.20
N VAL A 147 6.62 2.51 -9.22
CA VAL A 147 7.34 1.74 -10.25
C VAL A 147 8.32 2.61 -11.02
N GLU A 148 7.92 3.82 -11.44
CA GLU A 148 8.82 4.78 -12.10
C GLU A 148 10.04 5.08 -11.21
N GLY A 149 9.85 5.29 -9.91
CA GLY A 149 10.94 5.53 -8.95
C GLY A 149 11.87 4.32 -8.81
N ILE A 150 11.30 3.13 -8.62
CA ILE A 150 12.08 1.88 -8.50
C ILE A 150 12.88 1.60 -9.77
N GLN A 151 12.25 1.70 -10.94
CA GLN A 151 12.89 1.34 -12.22
C GLN A 151 13.84 2.43 -12.75
N GLY A 152 13.60 3.69 -12.35
CA GLY A 152 14.40 4.84 -12.74
C GLY A 152 14.23 5.24 -14.21
N ASP A 153 14.78 6.40 -14.56
CA ASP A 153 14.66 6.99 -15.89
C ASP A 153 15.94 6.77 -16.76
N GLY A 154 16.91 6.00 -16.27
CA GLY A 154 18.19 5.73 -16.93
C GLY A 154 18.10 4.72 -18.10
N PRO A 155 19.17 4.54 -18.90
CA PRO A 155 19.23 3.50 -19.93
C PRO A 155 19.31 2.09 -19.35
N VAL A 156 19.82 1.95 -18.14
CA VAL A 156 19.83 0.74 -17.34
C VAL A 156 18.74 0.86 -16.28
N MET A 157 17.96 -0.19 -16.08
CA MET A 157 16.94 -0.22 -15.04
C MET A 157 17.61 -0.22 -13.67
N LYS A 158 17.19 0.68 -12.78
CA LYS A 158 17.81 0.84 -11.45
C LYS A 158 17.53 -0.36 -10.54
N ALA A 159 16.27 -0.78 -10.48
CA ALA A 159 15.81 -2.05 -9.92
C ALA A 159 14.54 -2.47 -10.65
N ALA A 160 14.19 -3.74 -10.63
CA ALA A 160 12.95 -4.22 -11.25
C ALA A 160 11.83 -4.23 -10.23
N ALA A 161 10.71 -3.57 -10.55
CA ALA A 161 9.48 -3.62 -9.77
C ALA A 161 8.59 -4.80 -10.19
N CYS A 162 7.67 -5.21 -9.30
CA CYS A 162 6.73 -6.30 -9.54
C CYS A 162 5.33 -5.93 -9.05
N ALA A 163 4.37 -5.83 -9.96
CA ALA A 163 2.97 -5.63 -9.61
C ALA A 163 2.38 -6.91 -9.00
N LYS A 164 1.88 -6.84 -7.77
CA LYS A 164 1.33 -7.99 -7.06
C LYS A 164 0.03 -7.66 -6.32
N HIS A 165 -0.81 -8.65 -6.04
CA HIS A 165 -0.82 -10.04 -6.51
C HIS A 165 -1.90 -10.18 -7.59
N TYR A 166 -1.53 -10.54 -8.79
CA TYR A 166 -2.39 -10.55 -9.97
C TYR A 166 -3.33 -11.76 -9.97
N ALA A 167 -4.65 -11.55 -9.90
CA ALA A 167 -5.25 -10.23 -9.94
C ALA A 167 -6.29 -10.01 -8.82
N VAL A 168 -7.20 -10.95 -8.59
CA VAL A 168 -8.34 -10.80 -7.67
C VAL A 168 -7.97 -11.42 -6.32
N HIS A 169 -7.31 -10.62 -5.48
CA HIS A 169 -6.79 -11.07 -4.18
C HIS A 169 -6.90 -9.95 -3.13
N SER A 170 -7.61 -10.22 -2.04
CA SER A 170 -7.73 -9.34 -0.87
C SER A 170 -8.33 -10.08 0.32
N GLY A 171 -7.75 -11.24 0.66
CA GLY A 171 -8.18 -12.12 1.76
C GLY A 171 -9.38 -13.02 1.41
N PRO A 172 -9.82 -13.88 2.32
CA PRO A 172 -9.26 -14.11 3.66
C PRO A 172 -7.89 -14.79 3.63
N GLU A 173 -6.98 -14.37 4.52
CA GLU A 173 -5.62 -14.95 4.60
C GLU A 173 -5.63 -16.43 4.99
N SER A 174 -6.50 -16.83 5.90
CA SER A 174 -6.65 -18.22 6.33
C SER A 174 -7.08 -19.19 5.23
N LEU A 175 -7.61 -18.68 4.11
CA LEU A 175 -8.09 -19.47 2.98
C LEU A 175 -7.25 -19.27 1.72
N ARG A 176 -6.23 -18.43 1.74
CA ARG A 176 -5.54 -17.95 0.53
C ARG A 176 -5.00 -19.06 -0.39
N HIS A 177 -4.64 -20.22 0.18
CA HIS A 177 -4.10 -21.37 -0.56
C HIS A 177 -5.17 -22.21 -1.26
N GLU A 178 -6.42 -22.22 -0.80
CA GLU A 178 -7.50 -23.04 -1.36
C GLU A 178 -8.65 -22.22 -1.96
N PHE A 179 -8.69 -20.93 -1.71
CA PHE A 179 -9.79 -20.04 -2.06
C PHE A 179 -9.98 -19.89 -3.57
N ASP A 180 -11.23 -19.71 -3.99
CA ASP A 180 -11.61 -19.37 -5.36
C ASP A 180 -12.42 -18.07 -5.36
N ALA A 181 -11.78 -16.96 -5.69
CA ALA A 181 -12.39 -15.65 -5.75
C ALA A 181 -13.36 -15.57 -6.94
N GLN A 182 -14.66 -15.50 -6.65
CA GLN A 182 -15.69 -15.31 -7.66
C GLN A 182 -15.99 -13.83 -7.84
N ALA A 183 -15.58 -13.27 -8.98
CA ALA A 183 -15.79 -11.87 -9.32
C ALA A 183 -16.49 -11.75 -10.67
N SER A 184 -17.43 -10.80 -10.79
CA SER A 184 -18.05 -10.50 -12.08
C SER A 184 -17.02 -9.85 -13.02
N MET A 185 -17.25 -9.95 -14.34
CA MET A 185 -16.40 -9.25 -15.31
C MET A 185 -16.45 -7.74 -15.09
N LYS A 186 -17.60 -7.21 -14.68
CA LYS A 186 -17.75 -5.81 -14.28
C LYS A 186 -16.83 -5.46 -13.13
N ASP A 187 -16.88 -6.17 -12.01
CA ASP A 187 -16.04 -5.89 -10.84
C ASP A 187 -14.54 -6.07 -11.14
N MET A 188 -14.20 -7.07 -11.97
CA MET A 188 -12.82 -7.26 -12.41
C MET A 188 -12.29 -6.03 -13.14
N TRP A 189 -13.00 -5.52 -14.14
CA TRP A 189 -12.55 -4.40 -14.96
C TRP A 189 -12.80 -3.02 -14.34
N GLU A 190 -13.72 -2.91 -13.40
CA GLU A 190 -14.05 -1.65 -12.71
C GLU A 190 -13.21 -1.44 -11.43
N THR A 191 -12.74 -2.54 -10.78
CA THR A 191 -12.11 -2.47 -9.46
C THR A 191 -10.76 -3.19 -9.39
N TYR A 192 -10.69 -4.48 -9.77
CA TYR A 192 -9.50 -5.31 -9.48
C TYR A 192 -8.36 -5.16 -10.49
N LEU A 193 -8.64 -4.92 -11.76
CA LEU A 193 -7.66 -4.86 -12.83
C LEU A 193 -7.06 -3.47 -13.12
N PRO A 194 -7.73 -2.33 -12.85
CA PRO A 194 -7.25 -1.02 -13.30
C PRO A 194 -5.84 -0.65 -12.85
N ALA A 195 -5.46 -0.97 -11.60
CA ALA A 195 -4.11 -0.68 -11.12
C ALA A 195 -3.04 -1.49 -11.85
N PHE A 196 -3.28 -2.78 -12.08
CA PHE A 196 -2.37 -3.62 -12.87
C PHE A 196 -2.26 -3.13 -14.32
N GLU A 197 -3.39 -2.75 -14.94
CA GLU A 197 -3.39 -2.15 -16.28
C GLU A 197 -2.49 -0.92 -16.34
N ALA A 198 -2.64 0.00 -15.38
CA ALA A 198 -1.85 1.21 -15.30
C ALA A 198 -0.35 0.92 -15.14
N LEU A 199 0.02 0.02 -14.22
CA LEU A 199 1.42 -0.33 -13.99
C LEU A 199 2.07 -0.98 -15.22
N VAL A 200 1.33 -1.79 -15.97
CA VAL A 200 1.84 -2.43 -17.19
C VAL A 200 1.90 -1.43 -18.36
N THR A 201 0.83 -0.65 -18.59
CA THR A 201 0.71 0.16 -19.81
C THR A 201 1.33 1.55 -19.69
N GLU A 202 1.41 2.10 -18.48
CA GLU A 202 1.94 3.44 -18.24
C GLU A 202 3.36 3.41 -17.65
N ALA A 203 3.64 2.51 -16.70
CA ALA A 203 4.95 2.43 -16.03
C ALA A 203 5.89 1.36 -16.59
N ASP A 204 5.46 0.53 -17.55
CA ASP A 204 6.23 -0.59 -18.11
C ASP A 204 6.87 -1.47 -16.99
N VAL A 205 6.05 -1.86 -16.00
CA VAL A 205 6.52 -2.67 -14.87
C VAL A 205 7.18 -3.96 -15.34
N GLU A 206 8.36 -4.26 -14.79
CA GLU A 206 9.21 -5.38 -15.25
C GLU A 206 8.66 -6.76 -14.90
N ALA A 207 7.96 -6.88 -13.78
CA ALA A 207 7.41 -8.16 -13.36
C ALA A 207 5.95 -8.04 -12.92
N VAL A 208 5.24 -9.17 -13.02
CA VAL A 208 3.89 -9.35 -12.46
C VAL A 208 3.88 -10.66 -11.68
N MET A 209 3.34 -10.64 -10.47
CA MET A 209 3.23 -11.83 -9.61
C MET A 209 1.78 -12.31 -9.52
N GLY A 210 1.55 -13.58 -9.85
CA GLY A 210 0.25 -14.23 -9.68
C GLY A 210 -0.08 -14.50 -8.22
N ALA A 211 -1.33 -14.28 -7.84
CA ALA A 211 -1.82 -14.52 -6.49
C ALA A 211 -1.86 -16.04 -6.15
N TYR A 212 -1.97 -16.35 -4.85
CA TYR A 212 -2.12 -17.72 -4.35
C TYR A 212 -3.41 -18.39 -4.82
N ASN A 213 -4.52 -17.66 -4.71
CA ASN A 213 -5.87 -18.18 -4.90
C ASN A 213 -6.20 -18.48 -6.38
N ARG A 214 -7.31 -19.15 -6.56
CA ARG A 214 -8.00 -19.21 -7.87
C ARG A 214 -8.86 -17.96 -8.07
N THR A 215 -9.12 -17.64 -9.33
CA THR A 215 -10.10 -16.63 -9.73
C THR A 215 -11.04 -17.26 -10.74
N ASN A 216 -12.34 -17.26 -10.46
CA ASN A 216 -13.37 -17.86 -11.33
C ASN A 216 -13.00 -19.27 -11.78
N GLY A 217 -12.48 -20.11 -10.87
CA GLY A 217 -12.14 -21.51 -11.08
C GLY A 217 -10.69 -21.81 -11.51
N GLU A 218 -9.94 -20.84 -12.03
CA GLU A 218 -8.57 -21.05 -12.52
C GLU A 218 -7.52 -20.48 -11.52
N PRO A 219 -6.42 -21.21 -11.23
CA PRO A 219 -5.32 -20.68 -10.43
C PRO A 219 -4.70 -19.44 -11.05
N CYS A 220 -4.48 -18.38 -10.29
CA CYS A 220 -3.92 -17.13 -10.80
C CYS A 220 -2.55 -17.30 -11.47
N CYS A 221 -1.73 -18.25 -11.01
CA CYS A 221 -0.44 -18.58 -11.62
C CYS A 221 -0.53 -19.45 -12.89
N ALA A 222 -1.75 -19.76 -13.36
CA ALA A 222 -2.00 -20.49 -14.61
C ALA A 222 -3.31 -20.07 -15.28
N HIS A 223 -3.80 -18.89 -14.98
CA HIS A 223 -5.09 -18.39 -15.43
C HIS A 223 -5.02 -17.90 -16.88
N LYS A 224 -5.61 -18.68 -17.80
CA LYS A 224 -5.49 -18.43 -19.23
C LYS A 224 -5.99 -17.04 -19.64
N TYR A 225 -7.22 -16.68 -19.27
CA TYR A 225 -7.80 -15.38 -19.61
C TYR A 225 -6.94 -14.22 -19.09
N LEU A 226 -6.56 -14.27 -17.80
CA LEU A 226 -5.79 -13.17 -17.20
C LEU A 226 -4.38 -13.06 -17.79
N MET A 227 -3.68 -14.17 -17.99
CA MET A 227 -2.28 -14.15 -18.43
C MET A 227 -2.13 -14.00 -19.94
N GLU A 228 -2.91 -14.76 -20.74
CA GLU A 228 -2.77 -14.75 -22.21
C GLU A 228 -3.58 -13.61 -22.83
N ASP A 229 -4.90 -13.53 -22.55
CA ASP A 229 -5.77 -12.59 -23.25
C ASP A 229 -5.61 -11.15 -22.71
N VAL A 230 -5.56 -10.98 -21.40
CA VAL A 230 -5.47 -9.65 -20.78
C VAL A 230 -4.02 -9.17 -20.72
N LEU A 231 -3.17 -9.82 -19.91
CA LEU A 231 -1.82 -9.35 -19.63
C LEU A 231 -0.95 -9.29 -20.88
N ARG A 232 -0.79 -10.43 -21.58
CA ARG A 232 0.05 -10.50 -22.78
C ARG A 232 -0.68 -9.99 -24.02
N GLY A 233 -1.97 -10.31 -24.17
CA GLY A 233 -2.79 -9.99 -25.35
C GLY A 233 -3.20 -8.53 -25.42
N LYS A 234 -3.95 -8.03 -24.41
CA LYS A 234 -4.53 -6.68 -24.41
C LYS A 234 -3.52 -5.62 -23.96
N TRP A 235 -2.80 -5.84 -22.86
CA TRP A 235 -1.87 -4.86 -22.28
C TRP A 235 -0.45 -4.94 -22.86
N LYS A 236 -0.12 -5.99 -23.62
CA LYS A 236 1.18 -6.19 -24.28
C LYS A 236 2.36 -6.27 -23.31
N PHE A 237 2.15 -6.88 -22.15
CA PHE A 237 3.21 -7.09 -21.16
C PHE A 237 4.36 -7.92 -21.71
N GLU A 238 5.57 -7.42 -21.66
CA GLU A 238 6.78 -8.08 -22.17
C GLU A 238 7.74 -8.58 -21.09
N GLY A 239 7.54 -8.17 -19.83
CA GLY A 239 8.35 -8.60 -18.69
C GLY A 239 8.13 -10.06 -18.28
N HIS A 240 8.66 -10.49 -17.15
CA HIS A 240 8.48 -11.84 -16.64
C HIS A 240 7.31 -11.96 -15.67
N TYR A 241 6.67 -13.14 -15.67
CA TYR A 241 5.62 -13.46 -14.70
C TYR A 241 6.18 -14.41 -13.63
N THR A 242 5.99 -14.08 -12.36
CA THR A 242 6.41 -14.91 -11.23
C THR A 242 5.20 -15.49 -10.49
N SER A 243 5.34 -16.69 -9.93
CA SER A 243 4.38 -17.18 -8.95
C SER A 243 4.60 -16.50 -7.60
N ASP A 244 3.56 -16.40 -6.80
CA ASP A 244 3.73 -16.25 -5.36
C ASP A 244 4.41 -17.49 -4.76
N CYS A 245 4.92 -17.36 -3.51
CA CYS A 245 5.74 -18.39 -2.89
C CYS A 245 4.94 -19.66 -2.60
N TRP A 246 5.33 -20.77 -3.23
CA TRP A 246 4.65 -22.07 -3.23
C TRP A 246 3.26 -22.10 -3.89
N ALA A 247 2.76 -21.01 -4.47
CA ALA A 247 1.44 -20.97 -5.12
C ALA A 247 1.24 -22.04 -6.21
N ILE A 248 2.30 -22.45 -6.94
CA ILE A 248 2.18 -23.54 -7.93
C ILE A 248 2.02 -24.92 -7.26
N ARG A 249 2.50 -25.09 -6.03
CA ARG A 249 2.29 -26.31 -5.24
C ARG A 249 0.80 -26.47 -4.91
N ASP A 250 0.11 -25.37 -4.65
CA ASP A 250 -1.32 -25.38 -4.33
C ASP A 250 -2.18 -26.04 -5.42
N PHE A 251 -1.74 -26.05 -6.68
CA PHE A 251 -2.47 -26.69 -7.78
C PHE A 251 -2.79 -28.17 -7.51
N HIS A 252 -1.87 -28.92 -6.86
CA HIS A 252 -2.05 -30.34 -6.56
C HIS A 252 -2.30 -30.62 -5.06
N GLU A 253 -1.96 -29.68 -4.16
CA GLU A 253 -2.17 -29.90 -2.71
C GLU A 253 -3.49 -29.30 -2.21
N HIS A 254 -3.94 -28.17 -2.78
CA HIS A 254 -5.09 -27.41 -2.28
C HIS A 254 -6.17 -27.17 -3.34
N HIS A 255 -5.82 -26.69 -4.52
CA HIS A 255 -6.78 -26.41 -5.59
C HIS A 255 -7.33 -27.67 -6.26
N MET A 256 -6.60 -28.79 -6.19
CA MET A 256 -6.95 -30.08 -6.81
C MET A 256 -7.21 -29.99 -8.32
N VAL A 257 -6.56 -29.04 -9.02
CA VAL A 257 -6.65 -28.89 -10.49
C VAL A 257 -5.63 -29.75 -11.24
N THR A 258 -4.62 -30.24 -10.55
CA THR A 258 -3.63 -31.21 -11.02
C THR A 258 -3.45 -32.32 -9.98
N SER A 259 -2.80 -33.43 -10.35
CA SER A 259 -2.60 -34.58 -9.46
C SER A 259 -1.14 -34.76 -9.00
N THR A 260 -0.19 -34.09 -9.66
CA THR A 260 1.24 -34.27 -9.37
C THR A 260 2.01 -32.96 -9.52
N PRO A 261 3.16 -32.80 -8.83
CA PRO A 261 4.03 -31.65 -9.01
C PRO A 261 4.49 -31.41 -10.44
N ARG A 262 4.69 -32.48 -11.26
CA ARG A 262 5.06 -32.37 -12.67
C ARG A 262 3.95 -31.72 -13.50
N GLN A 263 2.70 -32.13 -13.27
CA GLN A 263 1.54 -31.53 -13.93
C GLN A 263 1.36 -30.07 -13.51
N SER A 264 1.56 -29.73 -12.24
CA SER A 264 1.49 -28.35 -11.75
C SER A 264 2.57 -27.45 -12.37
N ALA A 265 3.82 -27.93 -12.40
CA ALA A 265 4.91 -27.23 -13.07
C ALA A 265 4.62 -26.99 -14.55
N ALA A 266 4.10 -28.04 -15.25
CA ALA A 266 3.74 -27.93 -16.65
C ALA A 266 2.57 -26.95 -16.89
N MET A 267 1.52 -27.03 -16.09
CA MET A 267 0.35 -26.14 -16.21
C MET A 267 0.77 -24.67 -16.07
N ALA A 268 1.54 -24.34 -15.04
CA ALA A 268 2.01 -22.99 -14.79
C ALA A 268 2.93 -22.48 -15.92
N LEU A 269 3.95 -23.25 -16.33
CA LEU A 269 4.88 -22.85 -17.39
C LEU A 269 4.17 -22.66 -18.74
N ASN A 270 3.29 -23.57 -19.10
CA ASN A 270 2.54 -23.52 -20.37
C ASN A 270 1.61 -22.30 -20.43
N ALA A 271 1.07 -21.85 -19.29
CA ALA A 271 0.28 -20.63 -19.18
C ALA A 271 1.13 -19.35 -19.19
N GLY A 272 2.47 -19.46 -19.03
CA GLY A 272 3.38 -18.32 -19.09
C GLY A 272 3.90 -17.83 -17.75
N CYS A 273 3.81 -18.63 -16.66
CA CYS A 273 4.49 -18.36 -15.40
C CYS A 273 5.97 -18.69 -15.55
N ASP A 274 6.80 -17.67 -15.70
CA ASP A 274 8.22 -17.80 -16.05
C ASP A 274 9.09 -18.20 -14.85
N LEU A 275 8.75 -17.72 -13.65
CA LEU A 275 9.53 -17.89 -12.43
C LEU A 275 8.70 -18.55 -11.33
N ASN A 276 9.24 -19.58 -10.71
CA ASN A 276 8.63 -20.20 -9.53
C ASN A 276 9.32 -19.74 -8.24
N CYS A 277 8.58 -19.07 -7.35
CA CYS A 277 8.93 -18.99 -5.95
C CYS A 277 8.50 -20.29 -5.25
N GLY A 278 9.46 -21.06 -4.77
CA GLY A 278 9.25 -22.39 -4.20
C GLY A 278 9.98 -23.50 -4.94
N ASN A 279 9.49 -24.73 -4.79
CA ASN A 279 10.21 -25.94 -5.23
C ASN A 279 9.52 -26.71 -6.37
N THR A 280 8.35 -26.29 -6.83
CA THR A 280 7.58 -27.06 -7.84
C THR A 280 8.32 -27.17 -9.18
N TYR A 281 9.08 -26.14 -9.60
CA TYR A 281 9.88 -26.20 -10.83
C TYR A 281 11.15 -27.07 -10.74
N LEU A 282 11.46 -27.66 -9.58
CA LEU A 282 12.42 -28.78 -9.50
C LEU A 282 11.93 -29.99 -10.31
N HIS A 283 10.63 -30.12 -10.50
CA HIS A 283 10.02 -31.18 -11.30
C HIS A 283 9.96 -30.91 -12.80
N MET A 284 10.51 -29.76 -13.27
CA MET A 284 10.43 -29.33 -14.67
C MET A 284 11.07 -30.33 -15.66
N MET A 285 12.22 -30.87 -15.30
CA MET A 285 12.88 -31.87 -16.17
C MET A 285 12.07 -33.17 -16.26
N GLY A 286 11.39 -33.58 -15.19
CA GLY A 286 10.46 -34.69 -15.21
C GLY A 286 9.23 -34.41 -16.07
N ALA A 287 8.68 -33.18 -15.98
CA ALA A 287 7.57 -32.76 -16.83
C ALA A 287 7.95 -32.74 -18.33
N TYR A 288 9.18 -32.33 -18.66
CA TYR A 288 9.71 -32.41 -20.02
C TYR A 288 9.84 -33.87 -20.51
N GLN A 289 10.39 -34.77 -19.69
CA GLN A 289 10.51 -36.20 -20.01
C GLN A 289 9.14 -36.87 -20.24
N ASP A 290 8.12 -36.45 -19.50
CA ASP A 290 6.74 -36.92 -19.62
C ASP A 290 6.01 -36.27 -20.83
N GLY A 291 6.66 -35.37 -21.58
CA GLY A 291 6.08 -34.67 -22.74
C GLY A 291 5.03 -33.62 -22.39
N LEU A 292 4.97 -33.17 -21.11
CA LEU A 292 4.01 -32.18 -20.62
C LEU A 292 4.41 -30.75 -20.95
N VAL A 293 5.70 -30.49 -21.15
CA VAL A 293 6.27 -29.18 -21.57
C VAL A 293 7.29 -29.37 -22.68
N THR A 294 7.51 -28.34 -23.48
CA THR A 294 8.50 -28.38 -24.58
C THR A 294 9.77 -27.60 -24.19
N GLU A 295 10.89 -27.85 -24.87
CA GLU A 295 12.11 -27.07 -24.69
C GLU A 295 11.91 -25.59 -25.05
N GLU A 296 11.05 -25.32 -26.05
CA GLU A 296 10.74 -23.95 -26.48
C GLU A 296 10.12 -23.12 -25.32
N LYS A 297 9.18 -23.71 -24.57
CA LYS A 297 8.55 -23.04 -23.42
C LYS A 297 9.56 -22.74 -22.30
N ILE A 298 10.43 -23.70 -21.98
CA ILE A 298 11.51 -23.52 -21.00
C ILE A 298 12.48 -22.44 -21.48
N THR A 299 12.82 -22.44 -22.78
CA THR A 299 13.72 -21.45 -23.39
C THR A 299 13.11 -20.05 -23.35
N GLU A 300 11.83 -19.91 -23.69
CA GLU A 300 11.12 -18.64 -23.69
C GLU A 300 11.14 -17.98 -22.28
N SER A 301 10.84 -18.75 -21.24
CA SER A 301 10.87 -18.26 -19.86
C SER A 301 12.30 -17.91 -19.40
N ALA A 302 13.30 -18.74 -19.74
CA ALA A 302 14.70 -18.43 -19.44
C ALA A 302 15.16 -17.13 -20.14
N VAL A 303 14.72 -16.89 -21.38
CA VAL A 303 15.01 -15.63 -22.10
C VAL A 303 14.39 -14.43 -21.40
N ARG A 304 13.13 -14.49 -20.98
CA ARG A 304 12.48 -13.38 -20.24
C ARG A 304 13.22 -13.05 -18.95
N LEU A 305 13.56 -14.04 -18.16
CA LEU A 305 14.27 -13.88 -16.89
C LEU A 305 15.68 -13.31 -17.06
N LEU A 306 16.42 -13.77 -18.07
CA LEU A 306 17.74 -13.23 -18.38
C LEU A 306 17.65 -11.84 -19.04
N THR A 307 16.56 -11.51 -19.72
CA THR A 307 16.30 -10.16 -20.22
C THR A 307 16.22 -9.16 -19.06
N THR A 308 15.50 -9.49 -17.99
CA THR A 308 15.48 -8.68 -16.76
C THR A 308 16.88 -8.46 -16.21
N ARG A 309 17.71 -9.50 -16.15
CA ARG A 309 19.09 -9.38 -15.63
C ARG A 309 19.98 -8.52 -16.56
N TYR A 310 19.77 -8.52 -17.87
CA TYR A 310 20.44 -7.59 -18.78
C TYR A 310 19.93 -6.16 -18.64
N LEU A 311 18.62 -5.94 -18.48
CA LEU A 311 18.05 -4.62 -18.20
C LEU A 311 18.62 -4.00 -16.91
N LEU A 312 18.87 -4.81 -15.91
CA LEU A 312 19.51 -4.43 -14.65
C LEU A 312 21.04 -4.19 -14.79
N GLY A 313 21.63 -4.41 -15.97
CA GLY A 313 23.07 -4.24 -16.20
C GLY A 313 23.95 -5.28 -15.49
N LEU A 314 23.42 -6.43 -15.08
CA LEU A 314 24.17 -7.39 -14.26
C LEU A 314 25.29 -8.12 -15.02
N PHE A 315 25.32 -8.03 -16.36
CA PHE A 315 26.35 -8.62 -17.20
C PHE A 315 27.27 -7.58 -17.84
N ASP A 316 26.73 -6.40 -18.15
CA ASP A 316 27.45 -5.36 -18.91
C ASP A 316 27.95 -4.22 -18.01
N GLY A 317 27.52 -4.21 -16.73
CA GLY A 317 27.75 -3.11 -15.79
C GLY A 317 26.77 -1.94 -15.99
N SER A 318 26.80 -1.00 -15.07
CA SER A 318 25.93 0.17 -15.08
C SER A 318 26.53 1.37 -14.34
N GLU A 319 25.97 2.55 -14.56
CA GLU A 319 26.25 3.76 -13.77
C GLU A 319 26.00 3.56 -12.27
N TYR A 320 25.10 2.65 -11.91
CA TYR A 320 24.70 2.36 -10.51
C TYR A 320 25.73 1.51 -9.75
N ASP A 321 26.70 0.88 -10.42
CA ASP A 321 27.73 0.04 -9.79
C ASP A 321 28.65 0.85 -8.85
N LYS A 322 28.64 2.18 -8.99
CA LYS A 322 29.44 3.12 -8.19
C LYS A 322 28.72 3.67 -6.97
N ILE A 323 27.44 3.35 -6.77
CA ILE A 323 26.67 3.82 -5.61
C ILE A 323 27.29 3.21 -4.35
N PRO A 324 27.80 4.05 -3.42
CA PRO A 324 28.47 3.57 -2.23
C PRO A 324 27.47 3.15 -1.16
N TYR A 325 27.87 2.26 -0.26
CA TYR A 325 27.04 1.82 0.86
C TYR A 325 26.64 2.95 1.83
N SER A 326 27.38 4.06 1.84
CA SER A 326 27.10 5.22 2.69
C SER A 326 25.80 5.96 2.37
N VAL A 327 25.14 5.64 1.25
CA VAL A 327 23.80 6.20 0.97
C VAL A 327 22.70 5.48 1.74
N VAL A 328 22.96 4.25 2.23
CA VAL A 328 21.98 3.48 3.01
C VAL A 328 21.71 4.20 4.32
N GLU A 329 20.46 4.54 4.55
CA GLU A 329 20.00 5.28 5.72
C GLU A 329 20.79 6.61 5.93
N CYS A 330 21.15 7.30 4.83
CA CYS A 330 21.79 8.61 4.94
C CYS A 330 20.79 9.67 5.42
N LYS A 331 21.31 10.81 5.84
CA LYS A 331 20.48 11.87 6.42
C LYS A 331 19.35 12.32 5.49
N GLU A 332 19.64 12.47 4.21
CA GLU A 332 18.66 12.90 3.19
C GLU A 332 17.51 11.89 3.06
N HIS A 333 17.81 10.60 3.12
CA HIS A 333 16.82 9.53 3.05
C HIS A 333 15.97 9.48 4.35
N ILE A 334 16.61 9.63 5.51
CA ILE A 334 15.93 9.70 6.81
C ILE A 334 15.00 10.92 6.87
N ASP A 335 15.45 12.09 6.42
CA ASP A 335 14.65 13.32 6.38
C ASP A 335 13.42 13.14 5.49
N GLU A 336 13.56 12.45 4.36
CA GLU A 336 12.43 12.14 3.48
C GLU A 336 11.43 11.17 4.12
N ALA A 337 11.91 10.12 4.78
CA ALA A 337 11.05 9.19 5.51
C ALA A 337 10.28 9.90 6.65
N LEU A 338 10.93 10.79 7.38
CA LEU A 338 10.30 11.61 8.42
C LEU A 338 9.23 12.56 7.83
N LYS A 339 9.52 13.20 6.69
CA LYS A 339 8.56 14.04 5.97
C LYS A 339 7.33 13.24 5.54
N MET A 340 7.53 12.04 4.98
CA MET A 340 6.44 11.14 4.61
C MET A 340 5.61 10.74 5.83
N ALA A 341 6.24 10.44 6.96
CA ALA A 341 5.55 10.11 8.21
C ALA A 341 4.66 11.25 8.72
N ARG A 342 5.13 12.51 8.69
CA ARG A 342 4.32 13.67 9.08
C ARG A 342 3.11 13.85 8.16
N LYS A 343 3.32 13.78 6.85
CA LYS A 343 2.27 13.96 5.83
C LYS A 343 1.25 12.83 5.81
N SER A 344 1.60 11.64 6.31
CA SER A 344 0.73 10.46 6.28
C SER A 344 -0.26 10.40 7.44
N CYS A 345 0.03 11.03 8.57
CA CYS A 345 -0.87 11.03 9.72
C CYS A 345 -2.18 11.77 9.40
N VAL A 346 -3.30 11.15 9.76
CA VAL A 346 -4.64 11.68 9.49
C VAL A 346 -5.30 12.16 10.77
N LEU A 347 -5.62 13.44 10.85
CA LEU A 347 -6.38 14.00 11.98
C LEU A 347 -7.87 13.71 11.74
N LEU A 348 -8.44 12.81 12.54
CA LEU A 348 -9.83 12.37 12.41
C LEU A 348 -10.79 13.24 13.24
N LYS A 349 -10.32 13.73 14.39
CA LYS A 349 -11.10 14.60 15.30
C LYS A 349 -10.20 15.58 16.02
N ASN A 350 -10.70 16.81 16.23
CA ASN A 350 -10.05 17.81 17.06
C ASN A 350 -11.09 18.80 17.64
N ASP A 351 -11.40 18.68 18.92
CA ASP A 351 -12.28 19.61 19.65
C ASP A 351 -11.51 20.84 20.20
N GLY A 352 -10.39 21.20 19.54
CA GLY A 352 -9.53 22.31 19.96
C GLY A 352 -8.46 21.95 21.01
N VAL A 353 -8.24 20.65 21.25
CA VAL A 353 -7.18 20.16 22.16
C VAL A 353 -5.81 20.15 21.46
N LEU A 354 -5.79 20.04 20.14
CA LEU A 354 -4.60 20.05 19.31
C LEU A 354 -4.50 21.37 18.51
N PRO A 355 -3.27 21.89 18.31
CA PRO A 355 -2.01 21.41 18.85
C PRO A 355 -1.88 21.70 20.37
N ILE A 356 -1.10 20.84 21.06
CA ILE A 356 -0.82 21.00 22.48
C ILE A 356 0.07 22.24 22.72
N ASP A 357 -0.42 23.19 23.49
CA ASP A 357 0.34 24.38 23.89
C ASP A 357 1.16 24.09 25.16
N LYS A 358 2.46 23.89 24.99
CA LYS A 358 3.42 23.60 26.09
C LYS A 358 3.42 24.65 27.21
N THR A 359 2.97 25.85 26.91
CA THR A 359 2.90 26.92 27.93
C THR A 359 1.69 26.82 28.86
N LYS A 360 0.71 25.96 28.48
CA LYS A 360 -0.54 25.78 29.24
C LYS A 360 -0.64 24.43 29.94
N VAL A 361 0.31 23.54 29.73
CA VAL A 361 0.33 22.20 30.33
C VAL A 361 1.61 22.03 31.14
N ASN A 362 1.50 21.44 32.33
CA ASN A 362 2.66 21.11 33.17
C ASN A 362 2.97 19.60 33.15
N THR A 363 1.95 18.79 32.93
CA THR A 363 2.08 17.33 32.94
C THR A 363 1.27 16.72 31.81
N ILE A 364 1.92 15.87 31.01
CA ILE A 364 1.28 15.08 29.95
C ILE A 364 1.35 13.61 30.34
N GLY A 365 0.20 12.92 30.34
CA GLY A 365 0.11 11.47 30.49
C GLY A 365 0.23 10.80 29.13
N VAL A 366 1.22 9.95 28.93
CA VAL A 366 1.36 9.11 27.75
C VAL A 366 1.04 7.68 28.15
N ILE A 367 -0.07 7.16 27.64
CA ILE A 367 -0.65 5.91 28.10
C ILE A 367 -0.90 4.97 26.91
N GLY A 368 -0.71 3.69 27.10
CA GLY A 368 -1.11 2.68 26.11
C GLY A 368 0.02 1.77 25.64
N PRO A 369 -0.34 0.59 25.10
CA PRO A 369 0.62 -0.44 24.71
C PRO A 369 1.48 -0.03 23.51
N ASN A 370 1.00 0.89 22.67
CA ASN A 370 1.72 1.36 21.49
C ASN A 370 2.60 2.60 21.75
N ALA A 371 2.55 3.17 22.97
CA ALA A 371 3.30 4.37 23.29
C ALA A 371 4.82 4.18 23.19
N ASP A 372 5.35 3.06 23.71
CA ASP A 372 6.77 2.72 23.71
C ASP A 372 7.01 1.39 22.98
N SER A 373 6.46 1.27 21.79
CA SER A 373 6.52 0.04 20.98
C SER A 373 7.20 0.29 19.63
N ARG A 374 8.33 -0.36 19.39
CA ARG A 374 8.99 -0.36 18.08
C ARG A 374 8.18 -1.15 17.03
N ALA A 375 7.53 -2.23 17.45
CA ALA A 375 6.70 -3.04 16.57
C ALA A 375 5.52 -2.26 15.98
N ALA A 376 4.97 -1.31 16.74
CA ALA A 376 3.89 -0.44 16.26
C ALA A 376 4.33 0.60 15.21
N LEU A 377 5.64 0.75 14.96
CA LEU A 377 6.17 1.69 13.97
C LEU A 377 6.27 1.09 12.57
N ILE A 378 6.38 -0.23 12.43
CA ILE A 378 7.02 -0.85 11.25
C ILE A 378 6.05 -1.52 10.27
N GLY A 379 5.17 -2.40 10.71
CA GLY A 379 4.34 -3.21 9.79
C GLY A 379 5.16 -4.26 9.01
N ASN A 380 4.53 -4.96 8.06
CA ASN A 380 5.17 -6.06 7.32
C ASN A 380 6.16 -5.57 6.23
N TYR A 381 7.06 -6.45 5.80
CA TYR A 381 8.08 -6.21 4.77
C TYR A 381 9.03 -5.05 5.06
N HIS A 382 9.56 -4.98 6.27
CA HIS A 382 10.48 -3.95 6.71
C HIS A 382 11.95 -4.40 6.71
N GLY A 383 12.86 -3.44 6.64
CA GLY A 383 14.28 -3.62 6.97
C GLY A 383 14.54 -3.43 8.47
N THR A 384 15.77 -3.07 8.80
CA THR A 384 16.18 -2.68 10.15
C THR A 384 16.64 -1.23 10.10
N SER A 385 16.12 -0.36 10.98
CA SER A 385 16.66 0.99 11.12
C SER A 385 17.76 1.02 12.18
N SER A 386 18.77 1.87 11.97
CA SER A 386 19.83 2.11 12.96
C SER A 386 19.28 2.81 14.21
N GLU A 387 18.16 3.54 14.10
CA GLU A 387 17.51 4.22 15.20
C GLU A 387 16.00 4.22 15.04
N TYR A 388 15.30 3.86 16.10
CA TYR A 388 13.84 3.96 16.21
C TYR A 388 13.50 5.06 17.20
N ILE A 389 12.43 5.82 16.90
CA ILE A 389 11.87 6.81 17.81
C ILE A 389 10.41 6.44 18.06
N THR A 390 10.11 5.92 19.25
CA THR A 390 8.74 5.59 19.68
C THR A 390 7.93 6.86 19.95
N VAL A 391 6.60 6.72 20.07
CA VAL A 391 5.73 7.86 20.37
C VAL A 391 6.14 8.52 21.68
N LEU A 392 6.43 7.73 22.72
CA LEU A 392 6.88 8.20 24.01
C LEU A 392 8.22 8.96 23.91
N GLU A 393 9.19 8.42 23.15
CA GLU A 393 10.48 9.07 22.94
C GLU A 393 10.31 10.41 22.20
N GLY A 394 9.54 10.44 21.12
CA GLY A 394 9.26 11.67 20.36
C GLY A 394 8.58 12.74 21.19
N ILE A 395 7.59 12.36 22.03
CA ILE A 395 6.91 13.29 22.95
C ILE A 395 7.88 13.83 23.99
N ARG A 396 8.73 12.99 24.59
CA ARG A 396 9.75 13.44 25.57
C ARG A 396 10.74 14.42 24.96
N GLU A 397 11.24 14.13 23.77
CA GLU A 397 12.15 15.04 23.06
C GLU A 397 11.49 16.40 22.80
N GLU A 398 10.22 16.39 22.36
CA GLU A 398 9.52 17.63 22.01
C GLU A 398 9.06 18.43 23.23
N ALA A 399 8.61 17.74 24.27
CA ALA A 399 8.20 18.36 25.52
C ALA A 399 9.37 19.10 26.23
N GLY A 400 10.57 18.52 26.13
CA GLY A 400 11.77 19.05 26.81
C GLY A 400 11.65 18.95 28.35
N ASP A 401 12.45 19.75 29.02
CA ASP A 401 12.54 19.74 30.51
C ASP A 401 11.39 20.51 31.22
N ASP A 402 10.64 21.32 30.47
CA ASP A 402 9.61 22.22 31.04
C ASP A 402 8.28 21.50 31.31
N VAL A 403 8.02 20.37 30.63
CA VAL A 403 6.77 19.60 30.77
C VAL A 403 7.07 18.19 31.28
N ARG A 404 6.43 17.84 32.38
CA ARG A 404 6.56 16.52 32.99
C ARG A 404 5.81 15.49 32.15
N ILE A 405 6.49 14.40 31.77
CA ILE A 405 5.87 13.24 31.07
C ILE A 405 5.68 12.10 32.08
N LEU A 406 4.41 11.72 32.30
CA LEU A 406 4.06 10.49 33.00
C LEU A 406 3.75 9.41 32.00
N TYR A 407 4.27 8.22 32.19
CA TYR A 407 4.05 7.07 31.30
C TYR A 407 3.42 5.91 32.04
N SER A 408 2.45 5.28 31.39
CA SER A 408 1.92 3.97 31.77
C SER A 408 1.63 3.14 30.53
N GLN A 409 2.06 1.87 30.53
CA GLN A 409 1.68 0.95 29.46
C GLN A 409 0.16 0.71 29.43
N GLY A 410 -0.52 0.79 30.57
CA GLY A 410 -1.97 0.71 30.72
C GLY A 410 -2.55 -0.71 30.54
N CYS A 411 -2.18 -1.40 29.50
CA CYS A 411 -2.55 -2.79 29.24
C CYS A 411 -1.50 -3.48 28.36
N ASP A 412 -1.62 -4.79 28.15
CA ASP A 412 -0.91 -5.50 27.07
C ASP A 412 -1.56 -5.16 25.73
N LEU A 413 -0.88 -5.45 24.62
CA LEU A 413 -1.41 -5.21 23.29
C LEU A 413 -2.72 -5.98 23.04
N TYR A 414 -2.81 -7.24 23.52
CA TYR A 414 -3.97 -8.11 23.32
C TYR A 414 -4.28 -9.07 24.48
N LYS A 415 -3.32 -9.29 25.39
CA LYS A 415 -3.50 -10.21 26.52
C LYS A 415 -4.23 -9.52 27.66
N ASP A 416 -4.92 -10.32 28.47
CA ASP A 416 -5.67 -9.81 29.64
C ASP A 416 -4.78 -9.16 30.70
N LYS A 417 -3.46 -9.41 30.68
CA LYS A 417 -2.50 -8.87 31.66
C LYS A 417 -1.11 -8.66 31.04
N VAL A 418 -0.36 -7.74 31.59
CA VAL A 418 1.05 -7.50 31.25
C VAL A 418 1.97 -8.46 32.01
N GLU A 419 1.78 -8.60 33.33
CA GLU A 419 2.60 -9.48 34.16
C GLU A 419 1.96 -10.85 34.36
N ASN A 420 2.66 -11.91 34.00
CA ASN A 420 2.11 -13.28 34.00
C ASN A 420 1.51 -13.76 35.33
N LEU A 421 2.03 -13.27 36.46
CA LEU A 421 1.56 -13.64 37.78
C LEU A 421 0.56 -12.64 38.39
N ALA A 422 0.23 -11.57 37.68
CA ALA A 422 -0.74 -10.57 38.12
C ALA A 422 -2.18 -11.04 37.87
N TRP A 423 -3.11 -10.29 38.38
CA TRP A 423 -4.52 -10.37 38.00
C TRP A 423 -4.74 -9.76 36.61
N ASP A 424 -5.87 -10.08 36.00
CA ASP A 424 -6.24 -9.46 34.74
C ASP A 424 -6.34 -7.94 34.87
N GLN A 425 -5.99 -7.22 33.81
CA GLN A 425 -5.98 -5.75 33.79
C GLN A 425 -5.03 -5.11 34.82
N ASP A 426 -3.90 -5.72 35.08
CA ASP A 426 -2.95 -5.38 36.14
C ASP A 426 -2.37 -3.96 36.06
N ARG A 427 -2.42 -3.29 34.89
CA ARG A 427 -1.91 -1.93 34.67
C ARG A 427 -3.00 -0.84 34.55
N ILE A 428 -4.26 -1.20 34.52
CA ILE A 428 -5.37 -0.23 34.35
C ILE A 428 -5.38 0.82 35.48
N SER A 429 -5.15 0.41 36.72
CA SER A 429 -5.11 1.35 37.86
C SER A 429 -3.97 2.36 37.73
N GLU A 430 -2.80 1.94 37.23
CA GLU A 430 -1.67 2.83 36.96
C GLU A 430 -2.01 3.85 35.86
N ALA A 431 -2.68 3.38 34.79
CA ALA A 431 -3.15 4.26 33.70
C ALA A 431 -4.13 5.34 34.22
N VAL A 432 -5.10 4.95 35.04
CA VAL A 432 -6.07 5.87 35.65
C VAL A 432 -5.35 6.88 36.54
N ILE A 433 -4.44 6.43 37.41
CA ILE A 433 -3.63 7.35 38.27
C ILE A 433 -2.79 8.30 37.40
N THR A 434 -2.20 7.81 36.31
CA THR A 434 -1.44 8.64 35.37
C THR A 434 -2.34 9.72 34.75
N ALA A 435 -3.55 9.35 34.29
CA ALA A 435 -4.52 10.28 33.75
C ALA A 435 -4.98 11.32 34.76
N GLU A 436 -5.31 10.91 36.00
CA GLU A 436 -5.73 11.81 37.10
C GLU A 436 -4.69 12.90 37.39
N ASN A 437 -3.40 12.56 37.27
CA ASN A 437 -2.27 13.46 37.58
C ASN A 437 -1.72 14.18 36.34
N SER A 438 -2.45 14.21 35.24
CA SER A 438 -2.07 14.86 33.98
C SER A 438 -3.03 16.01 33.65
N ASP A 439 -2.54 16.98 32.90
CA ASP A 439 -3.36 18.08 32.35
C ASP A 439 -4.00 17.66 31.02
N VAL A 440 -3.29 16.83 30.24
CA VAL A 440 -3.74 16.24 29.00
C VAL A 440 -3.21 14.81 28.91
N VAL A 441 -4.00 13.93 28.31
CA VAL A 441 -3.65 12.51 28.10
C VAL A 441 -3.48 12.22 26.60
N ILE A 442 -2.37 11.55 26.25
CA ILE A 442 -2.13 10.99 24.93
C ILE A 442 -2.23 9.48 25.07
N LEU A 443 -3.27 8.90 24.48
CA LEU A 443 -3.62 7.49 24.58
C LEU A 443 -3.21 6.76 23.31
N CYS A 444 -2.12 6.00 23.36
CA CYS A 444 -1.51 5.30 22.23
C CYS A 444 -2.01 3.86 22.16
N VAL A 445 -2.92 3.58 21.25
CA VAL A 445 -3.58 2.27 21.08
C VAL A 445 -3.50 1.83 19.62
N GLY A 446 -3.78 0.56 19.37
CA GLY A 446 -3.81 0.02 18.02
C GLY A 446 -3.33 -1.42 17.93
N LEU A 447 -2.78 -1.74 16.80
CA LEU A 447 -2.30 -3.07 16.43
C LEU A 447 -0.79 -3.04 16.18
N ASN A 448 -0.24 -4.15 15.71
CA ASN A 448 1.08 -4.27 15.11
C ASN A 448 1.11 -5.46 14.13
N GLU A 449 2.24 -5.70 13.49
CA GLU A 449 2.44 -6.76 12.50
C GLU A 449 2.16 -8.19 13.02
N THR A 450 2.10 -8.42 14.35
CA THR A 450 1.79 -9.75 14.91
C THR A 450 0.29 -10.02 15.01
N LEU A 451 -0.55 -8.99 14.88
CA LEU A 451 -2.01 -9.07 14.95
C LEU A 451 -2.69 -8.89 13.59
N GLU A 452 -2.17 -7.99 12.76
CA GLU A 452 -2.66 -7.83 11.39
C GLU A 452 -1.51 -7.91 10.38
N GLY A 453 -1.64 -8.73 9.35
CA GLY A 453 -0.61 -8.93 8.35
C GLY A 453 -0.80 -10.20 7.55
N GLU A 454 0.30 -10.75 7.06
CA GLU A 454 0.33 -11.94 6.22
C GLU A 454 0.27 -13.22 7.07
N GLU A 455 -0.47 -14.22 6.58
CA GLU A 455 -0.45 -15.56 7.15
C GLU A 455 0.98 -16.07 7.32
N GLY A 456 1.28 -16.65 8.50
CA GLY A 456 2.61 -17.18 8.85
C GLY A 456 3.54 -16.16 9.52
N ASP A 457 3.36 -14.86 9.29
CA ASP A 457 4.12 -13.79 9.97
C ASP A 457 3.38 -13.28 11.22
N THR A 458 2.04 -13.42 11.28
CA THR A 458 1.18 -12.95 12.37
C THR A 458 1.00 -13.97 13.49
N GLY A 459 1.97 -14.08 14.37
CA GLY A 459 1.98 -15.09 15.43
C GLY A 459 0.92 -14.93 16.54
N ASN A 460 0.25 -13.78 16.64
CA ASN A 460 -0.73 -13.47 17.69
C ASN A 460 -2.14 -13.19 17.13
N SER A 461 -2.37 -13.40 15.84
CA SER A 461 -3.68 -13.23 15.21
C SER A 461 -4.53 -14.49 15.34
N ASP A 462 -5.81 -14.33 15.65
CA ASP A 462 -6.79 -15.42 15.73
C ASP A 462 -7.29 -15.86 14.33
N ALA A 463 -7.08 -15.05 13.29
CA ALA A 463 -7.59 -15.26 11.94
C ALA A 463 -6.48 -15.22 10.87
N SER A 464 -5.31 -15.79 11.17
CA SER A 464 -4.15 -15.90 10.25
C SER A 464 -3.67 -14.54 9.70
N GLY A 465 -3.84 -13.47 10.49
CA GLY A 465 -3.47 -12.11 10.12
C GLY A 465 -4.65 -11.21 9.80
N ASP A 466 -5.81 -11.75 9.46
CA ASP A 466 -7.04 -10.98 9.31
C ASP A 466 -7.65 -10.62 10.67
N LYS A 467 -8.51 -9.60 10.68
CA LYS A 467 -9.37 -9.28 11.82
C LYS A 467 -10.71 -10.01 11.69
N VAL A 468 -11.28 -10.40 12.83
CA VAL A 468 -12.63 -10.99 12.87
C VAL A 468 -13.73 -9.93 12.80
N ASP A 469 -13.42 -8.73 13.33
CA ASP A 469 -14.28 -7.55 13.36
C ASP A 469 -13.44 -6.26 13.25
N LEU A 470 -14.01 -5.10 13.61
CA LEU A 470 -13.31 -3.82 13.59
C LEU A 470 -12.82 -3.36 14.97
N HIS A 471 -13.05 -4.14 16.01
CA HIS A 471 -12.69 -3.76 17.37
C HIS A 471 -11.17 -3.81 17.61
N LEU A 472 -10.72 -2.95 18.49
CA LEU A 472 -9.42 -3.15 19.15
C LEU A 472 -9.50 -4.38 20.06
N PRO A 473 -8.37 -5.01 20.42
CA PRO A 473 -8.34 -5.99 21.49
C PRO A 473 -9.07 -5.47 22.73
N LYS A 474 -9.92 -6.29 23.33
CA LYS A 474 -10.81 -5.92 24.44
C LYS A 474 -10.12 -5.15 25.56
N VAL A 475 -8.89 -5.52 25.92
CA VAL A 475 -8.10 -4.86 26.96
C VAL A 475 -7.77 -3.39 26.62
N GLN A 476 -7.65 -3.07 25.34
CA GLN A 476 -7.43 -1.70 24.88
C GLN A 476 -8.73 -0.89 24.90
N GLU A 477 -9.87 -1.48 24.54
CA GLU A 477 -11.18 -0.81 24.66
C GLU A 477 -11.49 -0.46 26.11
N GLU A 478 -11.27 -1.43 27.03
CA GLU A 478 -11.40 -1.19 28.47
C GLU A 478 -10.44 -0.10 28.97
N LEU A 479 -9.21 -0.05 28.45
CA LEU A 479 -8.26 1.03 28.76
C LEU A 479 -8.81 2.39 28.32
N ILE A 480 -9.31 2.51 27.09
CA ILE A 480 -9.90 3.75 26.56
C ILE A 480 -11.04 4.21 27.46
N GLU A 481 -11.98 3.32 27.80
CA GLU A 481 -13.12 3.63 28.65
C GLU A 481 -12.69 4.12 30.06
N LYS A 482 -11.75 3.44 30.70
CA LYS A 482 -11.30 3.80 32.04
C LYS A 482 -10.52 5.11 32.08
N VAL A 483 -9.69 5.37 31.09
CA VAL A 483 -8.90 6.60 31.00
C VAL A 483 -9.79 7.81 30.69
N THR A 484 -10.71 7.68 29.73
CA THR A 484 -11.63 8.77 29.39
C THR A 484 -12.60 9.11 30.51
N ALA A 485 -13.02 8.12 31.32
CA ALA A 485 -13.89 8.32 32.47
C ALA A 485 -13.27 9.23 33.56
N VAL A 486 -11.95 9.44 33.54
CA VAL A 486 -11.26 10.43 34.42
C VAL A 486 -11.67 11.86 34.09
N GLY A 487 -12.12 12.11 32.84
CA GLY A 487 -12.60 13.43 32.40
C GLY A 487 -11.49 14.44 32.08
N LYS A 488 -10.27 13.99 31.82
CA LYS A 488 -9.19 14.84 31.30
C LYS A 488 -9.27 14.96 29.78
N PRO A 489 -8.80 16.07 29.19
CA PRO A 489 -8.63 16.16 27.75
C PRO A 489 -7.80 14.98 27.25
N THR A 490 -8.38 14.13 26.38
CA THR A 490 -7.77 12.89 25.90
C THR A 490 -7.64 12.91 24.38
N ILE A 491 -6.43 12.63 23.91
CA ILE A 491 -6.08 12.49 22.49
C ILE A 491 -5.72 11.04 22.23
N VAL A 492 -6.43 10.40 21.32
CA VAL A 492 -6.07 9.04 20.84
C VAL A 492 -5.06 9.16 19.71
N VAL A 493 -3.93 8.48 19.85
CA VAL A 493 -2.99 8.19 18.75
C VAL A 493 -3.20 6.74 18.36
N LEU A 494 -3.90 6.52 17.24
CA LEU A 494 -4.21 5.19 16.73
C LEU A 494 -3.10 4.71 15.80
N MET A 495 -2.51 3.56 16.11
CA MET A 495 -1.48 2.90 15.30
C MET A 495 -2.03 1.58 14.78
N ALA A 496 -2.57 1.58 13.57
CA ALA A 496 -3.16 0.42 12.91
C ALA A 496 -3.10 0.59 11.39
N GLY A 497 -2.99 -0.50 10.66
CA GLY A 497 -2.91 -0.48 9.19
C GLY A 497 -4.27 -0.59 8.49
N SER A 498 -5.38 -0.60 9.24
CA SER A 498 -6.73 -0.83 8.75
C SER A 498 -7.76 0.01 9.51
N ALA A 499 -9.01 0.01 9.03
CA ALA A 499 -10.11 0.66 9.74
C ALA A 499 -10.41 -0.05 11.07
N ILE A 500 -10.54 0.74 12.13
CA ILE A 500 -10.87 0.31 13.49
C ILE A 500 -12.19 0.95 13.91
N ASP A 501 -12.97 0.29 14.77
CA ASP A 501 -14.13 0.89 15.40
C ASP A 501 -13.69 2.03 16.35
N LEU A 502 -14.03 3.23 15.98
CA LEU A 502 -13.74 4.44 16.75
C LEU A 502 -14.99 5.14 17.26
N ASN A 503 -16.17 4.49 17.25
CA ASN A 503 -17.41 5.13 17.68
C ASN A 503 -17.30 5.67 19.12
N TYR A 504 -16.78 4.86 20.04
CA TYR A 504 -16.60 5.30 21.42
C TYR A 504 -15.60 6.48 21.53
N ALA A 505 -14.47 6.40 20.84
CA ALA A 505 -13.47 7.47 20.85
C ALA A 505 -13.98 8.77 20.19
N GLN A 506 -14.78 8.65 19.12
CA GLN A 506 -15.44 9.79 18.47
C GLN A 506 -16.33 10.56 19.45
N ASP A 507 -17.04 9.87 20.34
CA ASP A 507 -17.95 10.52 21.29
C ASP A 507 -17.27 11.01 22.56
N ASN A 508 -16.21 10.34 23.02
CA ASN A 508 -15.63 10.54 24.36
C ASN A 508 -14.21 11.13 24.40
N CYS A 509 -13.49 11.20 23.26
CA CYS A 509 -12.14 11.78 23.20
C CYS A 509 -12.17 13.17 22.55
N ASN A 510 -11.20 14.02 22.87
CA ASN A 510 -11.11 15.39 22.36
C ASN A 510 -10.33 15.49 21.05
N GLY A 511 -9.45 14.52 20.78
CA GLY A 511 -8.68 14.43 19.55
C GLY A 511 -8.42 12.98 19.15
N ILE A 512 -8.35 12.71 17.84
CA ILE A 512 -8.01 11.40 17.30
C ILE A 512 -7.06 11.63 16.12
N LEU A 513 -5.83 11.12 16.26
CA LEU A 513 -4.79 11.13 15.24
C LEU A 513 -4.48 9.69 14.83
N LEU A 514 -4.78 9.33 13.59
CA LEU A 514 -4.39 8.06 13.00
C LEU A 514 -2.98 8.17 12.43
N ALA A 515 -2.07 7.37 12.96
CA ALA A 515 -0.65 7.38 12.58
C ALA A 515 -0.24 6.20 11.73
N TRP A 516 -1.12 5.23 11.48
CA TRP A 516 -0.85 3.99 10.74
C TRP A 516 0.33 3.20 11.36
N TYR A 517 1.25 2.69 10.53
CA TYR A 517 2.61 2.26 10.89
C TYR A 517 3.58 3.27 10.28
N PRO A 518 4.05 4.25 11.09
CA PRO A 518 4.62 5.50 10.58
C PRO A 518 6.12 5.42 10.21
N GLY A 519 6.72 4.23 10.25
CA GLY A 519 8.15 4.04 10.00
C GLY A 519 9.04 4.33 11.23
N ALA A 520 10.33 4.09 11.08
CA ALA A 520 11.28 4.08 12.19
C ALA A 520 11.31 5.39 13.02
N ARG A 521 11.08 6.53 12.38
CA ARG A 521 11.05 7.86 13.02
C ARG A 521 9.64 8.35 13.34
N GLY A 522 8.67 7.44 13.33
CA GLY A 522 7.25 7.78 13.48
C GLY A 522 6.90 8.54 14.73
N GLY A 523 7.51 8.20 15.86
CA GLY A 523 7.27 8.94 17.12
C GLY A 523 7.67 10.41 17.04
N ARG A 524 8.74 10.73 16.29
CA ARG A 524 9.12 12.12 16.03
C ARG A 524 8.08 12.84 15.18
N ALA A 525 7.60 12.19 14.10
CA ALA A 525 6.57 12.75 13.25
C ALA A 525 5.28 13.03 14.04
N ILE A 526 4.84 12.07 14.83
CA ILE A 526 3.65 12.20 15.69
C ILE A 526 3.82 13.37 16.69
N ALA A 527 4.96 13.46 17.35
CA ALA A 527 5.22 14.55 18.29
C ALA A 527 5.22 15.93 17.59
N ASP A 528 5.86 16.05 16.44
CA ASP A 528 5.88 17.30 15.67
C ASP A 528 4.45 17.78 15.31
N LEU A 529 3.52 16.84 15.03
CA LEU A 529 2.12 17.14 14.78
C LEU A 529 1.39 17.49 16.08
N LEU A 530 1.51 16.67 17.12
CA LEU A 530 0.81 16.90 18.41
C LEU A 530 1.13 18.27 19.01
N PHE A 531 2.36 18.76 18.85
CA PHE A 531 2.80 20.05 19.36
C PHE A 531 2.75 21.20 18.33
N GLY A 532 2.20 20.94 17.13
CA GLY A 532 1.92 21.98 16.13
C GLY A 532 3.13 22.55 15.41
N LYS A 533 4.26 21.82 15.34
CA LYS A 533 5.37 22.19 14.46
C LYS A 533 4.99 22.11 12.98
N GLU A 534 4.15 21.15 12.64
CA GLU A 534 3.51 21.02 11.34
C GLU A 534 2.00 20.76 11.55
N SER A 535 1.20 21.13 10.58
CA SER A 535 -0.22 20.78 10.54
C SER A 535 -0.40 19.39 9.96
N PRO A 536 -1.22 18.49 10.56
CA PRO A 536 -1.60 17.25 9.93
C PRO A 536 -2.30 17.51 8.59
N SER A 537 -2.07 16.66 7.61
CA SER A 537 -2.60 16.86 6.25
C SER A 537 -2.83 15.55 5.50
N GLY A 538 -2.73 14.42 6.17
CA GLY A 538 -3.06 13.12 5.61
C GLY A 538 -4.55 12.97 5.32
N LYS A 539 -4.90 12.15 4.33
CA LYS A 539 -6.28 11.81 3.96
C LYS A 539 -6.47 10.30 3.99
N LEU A 540 -7.66 9.84 4.37
CA LEU A 540 -7.96 8.42 4.46
C LEU A 540 -7.95 7.76 3.06
N PRO A 541 -7.08 6.79 2.78
CA PRO A 541 -7.12 6.00 1.55
C PRO A 541 -8.12 4.83 1.62
N ILE A 542 -8.80 4.68 2.75
CA ILE A 542 -9.84 3.69 3.01
C ILE A 542 -10.98 4.31 3.81
N THR A 543 -12.16 3.72 3.69
CA THR A 543 -13.33 4.06 4.51
C THR A 543 -13.20 3.47 5.91
N PHE A 544 -13.44 4.28 6.94
CA PHE A 544 -13.67 3.82 8.31
C PHE A 544 -15.18 3.62 8.50
N TYR A 545 -15.59 2.37 8.59
CA TYR A 545 -16.98 1.98 8.74
C TYR A 545 -17.45 2.19 10.19
N LYS A 546 -18.75 2.47 10.39
CA LYS A 546 -19.36 2.51 11.72
C LYS A 546 -19.46 1.11 12.34
N ASP A 547 -19.74 0.12 11.50
CA ASP A 547 -19.91 -1.29 11.84
C ASP A 547 -19.82 -2.16 10.59
N LEU A 548 -19.89 -3.47 10.74
CA LEU A 548 -19.92 -4.44 9.63
C LEU A 548 -21.36 -4.81 9.20
N GLU A 549 -22.40 -4.20 9.79
CA GLU A 549 -23.79 -4.53 9.45
C GLU A 549 -24.10 -4.18 7.98
N GLY A 550 -24.56 -5.16 7.22
CA GLY A 550 -24.85 -5.01 5.78
C GLY A 550 -23.64 -5.14 4.86
N MET A 551 -22.44 -5.30 5.41
CA MET A 551 -21.28 -5.68 4.62
C MET A 551 -21.40 -7.14 4.20
N PRO A 552 -21.08 -7.51 2.94
CA PRO A 552 -21.08 -8.90 2.51
C PRO A 552 -20.06 -9.76 3.27
N GLU A 553 -20.26 -11.10 3.19
CA GLU A 553 -19.29 -12.05 3.74
C GLU A 553 -17.88 -11.79 3.17
N PHE A 554 -16.85 -12.02 3.97
CA PHE A 554 -15.47 -11.74 3.57
C PHE A 554 -15.06 -12.49 2.29
N THR A 555 -15.61 -13.69 2.08
CA THR A 555 -15.40 -14.52 0.89
C THR A 555 -16.17 -14.06 -0.35
N ASP A 556 -17.10 -13.12 -0.21
CA ASP A 556 -17.83 -12.54 -1.34
C ASP A 556 -16.99 -11.44 -2.01
N TYR A 557 -16.60 -11.66 -3.26
CA TYR A 557 -15.76 -10.74 -4.02
C TYR A 557 -16.52 -9.79 -4.95
N TYR A 558 -17.86 -9.80 -4.90
CA TYR A 558 -18.67 -8.76 -5.51
C TYR A 558 -18.55 -7.45 -4.73
N MET A 559 -18.51 -6.32 -5.44
CA MET A 559 -18.24 -5.02 -4.83
C MET A 559 -19.44 -4.33 -4.19
N LYS A 560 -20.64 -4.89 -4.31
CA LYS A 560 -21.85 -4.32 -3.69
C LYS A 560 -21.65 -4.11 -2.18
N ASN A 561 -22.00 -2.92 -1.68
CA ASN A 561 -21.88 -2.50 -0.28
C ASN A 561 -20.44 -2.48 0.28
N ARG A 562 -19.44 -2.45 -0.60
CA ARG A 562 -18.02 -2.33 -0.21
C ARG A 562 -17.44 -1.02 -0.70
N THR A 563 -16.50 -0.48 0.03
CA THR A 563 -15.79 0.77 -0.28
C THR A 563 -16.72 1.99 -0.47
N TYR A 564 -16.17 3.17 -0.47
CA TYR A 564 -16.95 4.41 -0.67
C TYR A 564 -17.73 4.41 -2.00
N ARG A 565 -17.26 3.67 -3.01
CA ARG A 565 -17.88 3.64 -4.34
C ARG A 565 -19.23 2.97 -4.37
N TYR A 566 -19.45 1.95 -3.53
CA TYR A 566 -20.65 1.08 -3.60
C TYR A 566 -21.43 0.99 -2.29
N MET A 567 -20.89 1.48 -1.16
CA MET A 567 -21.58 1.40 0.13
C MET A 567 -22.89 2.18 0.15
N GLU A 568 -23.86 1.65 0.89
CA GLU A 568 -25.18 2.28 1.09
C GLU A 568 -25.26 3.02 2.42
N LYS A 569 -24.56 2.55 3.43
CA LYS A 569 -24.52 3.15 4.75
C LYS A 569 -23.53 4.30 4.82
N GLU A 570 -23.74 5.21 5.75
CA GLU A 570 -22.82 6.29 6.06
C GLU A 570 -21.59 5.76 6.79
N ALA A 571 -20.41 6.23 6.41
CA ALA A 571 -19.17 5.93 7.09
C ALA A 571 -19.06 6.65 8.45
N LEU A 572 -18.23 6.13 9.37
CA LEU A 572 -17.78 6.89 10.53
C LEU A 572 -16.84 8.02 10.08
N TYR A 573 -15.81 7.66 9.29
CA TYR A 573 -14.95 8.60 8.57
C TYR A 573 -14.83 8.18 7.11
N PRO A 574 -15.23 9.06 6.18
CA PRO A 574 -15.25 8.76 4.76
C PRO A 574 -13.84 8.62 4.14
N PHE A 575 -13.73 7.86 3.04
CA PHE A 575 -12.55 7.91 2.17
C PHE A 575 -12.22 9.36 1.78
N GLY A 576 -10.94 9.70 1.70
CA GLY A 576 -10.48 11.05 1.37
C GLY A 576 -10.59 12.09 2.50
N TYR A 577 -11.18 11.72 3.65
CA TYR A 577 -11.31 12.59 4.80
C TYR A 577 -10.02 12.71 5.61
N GLY A 578 -9.81 13.88 6.19
CA GLY A 578 -8.75 14.22 7.14
C GLY A 578 -8.74 15.72 7.40
N LEU A 579 -8.62 16.11 8.66
CA LEU A 579 -8.57 17.51 9.10
C LEU A 579 -7.14 18.07 9.08
N THR A 580 -7.05 19.38 9.04
CA THR A 580 -5.82 20.15 9.29
C THR A 580 -6.00 21.04 10.52
N TYR A 581 -4.94 21.70 10.97
CA TYR A 581 -5.06 22.73 12.02
C TYR A 581 -5.60 24.06 11.49
N SER A 582 -5.98 24.09 10.24
CA SER A 582 -6.54 25.27 9.58
C SER A 582 -7.90 24.95 8.97
N ASP A 583 -8.68 25.97 8.69
CA ASP A 583 -9.94 25.83 7.96
C ASP A 583 -9.67 25.99 6.46
N THR A 584 -9.74 24.88 5.71
CA THR A 584 -9.45 24.82 4.29
C THR A 584 -10.65 24.34 3.50
N CYS A 585 -10.90 24.96 2.35
CA CYS A 585 -12.01 24.55 1.46
C CYS A 585 -11.72 24.86 0.00
N VAL A 586 -12.41 24.18 -0.90
CA VAL A 586 -12.52 24.59 -2.32
C VAL A 586 -13.66 25.62 -2.40
N THR A 587 -13.35 26.83 -2.83
CA THR A 587 -14.31 27.93 -2.92
C THR A 587 -15.09 27.93 -4.23
N GLU A 588 -14.42 27.53 -5.32
CA GLU A 588 -15.04 27.41 -6.65
C GLU A 588 -14.28 26.38 -7.51
N ALA A 589 -14.96 25.87 -8.52
CA ALA A 589 -14.33 25.07 -9.57
C ALA A 589 -15.05 25.29 -10.91
N GLU A 590 -14.30 25.24 -11.99
CA GLU A 590 -14.80 25.43 -13.36
C GLU A 590 -14.14 24.44 -14.32
N VAL A 591 -14.88 24.03 -15.35
CA VAL A 591 -14.32 23.29 -16.48
C VAL A 591 -13.86 24.30 -17.54
N VAL A 592 -12.63 24.13 -18.00
CA VAL A 592 -11.99 25.02 -18.98
C VAL A 592 -12.08 24.40 -20.37
N GLY A 593 -12.77 25.04 -21.28
CA GLY A 593 -12.96 24.57 -22.66
C GLY A 593 -14.19 23.70 -22.86
N GLU A 594 -14.28 23.06 -24.02
CA GLU A 594 -15.39 22.18 -24.38
C GLU A 594 -15.14 20.75 -23.85
N VAL A 595 -16.19 20.13 -23.34
CA VAL A 595 -16.16 18.72 -22.93
C VAL A 595 -16.54 17.84 -24.12
N SER A 596 -15.76 16.81 -24.37
CA SER A 596 -16.07 15.83 -25.43
C SER A 596 -15.70 14.41 -24.99
N ALA A 597 -16.29 13.43 -25.64
CA ALA A 597 -15.98 12.02 -25.41
C ALA A 597 -14.53 11.64 -25.80
N GLU A 598 -13.89 12.43 -26.64
CA GLU A 598 -12.57 12.12 -27.23
C GLU A 598 -11.40 12.88 -26.58
N SER A 599 -11.68 13.85 -25.70
CA SER A 599 -10.65 14.69 -25.06
C SER A 599 -10.74 14.68 -23.55
N ASP A 600 -9.59 14.80 -22.89
CA ASP A 600 -9.52 14.96 -21.45
C ASP A 600 -10.21 16.24 -20.99
N ILE A 601 -10.78 16.22 -19.78
CA ILE A 601 -11.47 17.35 -19.18
C ILE A 601 -10.45 18.20 -18.42
N MET A 602 -10.38 19.48 -18.76
CA MET A 602 -9.58 20.43 -18.01
C MET A 602 -10.44 21.07 -16.92
N LEU A 603 -10.08 20.86 -15.66
CA LEU A 603 -10.77 21.43 -14.49
C LEU A 603 -9.81 22.33 -13.73
N LYS A 604 -10.30 23.50 -13.34
CA LYS A 604 -9.60 24.43 -12.48
C LYS A 604 -10.40 24.60 -11.20
N ALA A 605 -9.75 24.40 -10.03
CA ALA A 605 -10.34 24.58 -8.72
C ALA A 605 -9.56 25.63 -7.93
N THR A 606 -10.26 26.44 -7.15
CA THR A 606 -9.67 27.41 -6.24
C THR A 606 -9.79 26.89 -4.83
N VAL A 607 -8.66 26.67 -4.17
CA VAL A 607 -8.57 26.22 -2.77
C VAL A 607 -8.08 27.36 -1.88
N LYS A 608 -8.69 27.50 -0.71
CA LYS A 608 -8.41 28.58 0.23
C LYS A 608 -8.17 28.05 1.63
N ASN A 609 -7.19 28.63 2.30
CA ASN A 609 -6.94 28.51 3.72
C ASN A 609 -7.58 29.71 4.43
N ASN A 610 -8.71 29.51 5.11
CA ASN A 610 -9.41 30.55 5.86
C ASN A 610 -8.85 30.77 7.27
N GLY A 611 -7.97 29.89 7.72
CA GLY A 611 -7.43 29.89 9.09
C GLY A 611 -6.15 30.69 9.22
N THR A 612 -5.50 30.52 10.37
CA THR A 612 -4.31 31.28 10.78
C THR A 612 -3.03 30.46 10.79
N VAL A 613 -3.07 29.21 10.38
CA VAL A 613 -1.95 28.27 10.37
C VAL A 613 -1.62 27.88 8.92
N ASP A 614 -0.34 27.86 8.60
CA ASP A 614 0.14 27.30 7.33
C ASP A 614 -0.15 25.80 7.31
N THR A 615 -0.61 25.26 6.18
CA THR A 615 -0.93 23.84 6.07
C THR A 615 -0.77 23.34 4.63
N ASP A 616 -0.53 22.04 4.49
CA ASP A 616 -0.81 21.34 3.23
C ASP A 616 -2.28 20.92 3.20
N GLU A 617 -2.87 20.91 2.02
CA GLU A 617 -4.21 20.38 1.78
C GLU A 617 -4.22 19.51 0.50
N VAL A 618 -5.15 18.56 0.42
CA VAL A 618 -5.36 17.73 -0.77
C VAL A 618 -6.68 18.08 -1.43
N VAL A 619 -6.61 18.72 -2.60
CA VAL A 619 -7.77 18.91 -3.45
C VAL A 619 -8.06 17.62 -4.18
N GLN A 620 -9.30 17.12 -4.09
CA GLN A 620 -9.78 15.87 -4.65
C GLN A 620 -10.91 16.16 -5.64
N VAL A 621 -10.90 15.46 -6.76
CA VAL A 621 -11.94 15.56 -7.78
C VAL A 621 -12.60 14.21 -7.98
N TYR A 622 -13.93 14.20 -7.89
CA TYR A 622 -14.77 13.02 -8.09
C TYR A 622 -15.71 13.22 -9.27
N ILE A 623 -16.09 12.13 -9.92
CA ILE A 623 -17.03 12.12 -11.05
C ILE A 623 -18.17 11.14 -10.80
N LYS A 624 -19.38 11.52 -11.27
CA LYS A 624 -20.56 10.64 -11.31
C LYS A 624 -21.26 10.78 -12.65
N ASP A 625 -21.54 9.64 -13.30
CA ASP A 625 -22.47 9.53 -14.42
C ASP A 625 -23.91 9.59 -13.87
N LEU A 626 -24.71 10.53 -14.39
CA LEU A 626 -26.07 10.78 -13.90
C LEU A 626 -27.14 10.00 -14.66
N ASP A 627 -26.80 9.43 -15.80
CA ASP A 627 -27.77 8.81 -16.71
C ASP A 627 -27.71 7.28 -16.71
N SER A 628 -26.52 6.70 -16.58
CA SER A 628 -26.35 5.26 -16.77
C SER A 628 -26.72 4.45 -15.53
N PRO A 629 -27.59 3.43 -15.67
CA PRO A 629 -27.87 2.51 -14.58
C PRO A 629 -26.69 1.59 -14.25
N LEU A 630 -25.67 1.51 -15.13
CA LEU A 630 -24.44 0.73 -14.95
C LEU A 630 -23.33 1.54 -14.26
N ALA A 631 -23.56 2.84 -14.01
CA ALA A 631 -22.60 3.70 -13.31
C ALA A 631 -22.35 3.18 -11.89
N VAL A 632 -21.16 3.48 -11.38
CA VAL A 632 -20.82 3.29 -9.97
C VAL A 632 -21.89 3.94 -9.11
N ARG A 633 -22.32 3.24 -8.05
CA ARG A 633 -23.45 3.67 -7.22
C ARG A 633 -23.29 5.10 -6.70
N ASN A 634 -22.14 5.42 -6.14
CA ASN A 634 -21.87 6.73 -5.56
C ASN A 634 -21.14 7.63 -6.56
N TYR A 635 -19.84 7.65 -6.53
CA TYR A 635 -18.95 8.41 -7.41
C TYR A 635 -17.57 7.75 -7.42
N SER A 636 -16.69 8.21 -8.28
CA SER A 636 -15.30 7.72 -8.36
C SER A 636 -14.32 8.87 -8.29
N LEU A 637 -13.22 8.70 -7.56
CA LEU A 637 -12.08 9.62 -7.60
C LEU A 637 -11.50 9.63 -9.02
N CYS A 638 -11.26 10.83 -9.56
CA CYS A 638 -10.67 11.01 -10.89
C CYS A 638 -9.55 12.06 -10.94
N GLY A 639 -9.25 12.69 -9.81
CA GLY A 639 -8.13 13.63 -9.67
C GLY A 639 -7.82 13.92 -8.21
N PHE A 640 -6.55 14.10 -7.89
CA PHE A 640 -6.11 14.61 -6.59
C PHE A 640 -4.83 15.43 -6.76
N LYS A 641 -4.62 16.40 -5.89
CA LYS A 641 -3.41 17.21 -5.89
C LYS A 641 -3.15 17.82 -4.51
N ARG A 642 -1.97 17.58 -3.98
CA ARG A 642 -1.52 18.21 -2.73
C ARG A 642 -1.03 19.62 -2.99
N VAL A 643 -1.39 20.55 -2.12
CA VAL A 643 -1.09 21.98 -2.21
C VAL A 643 -0.69 22.54 -0.85
N SER A 644 0.44 23.25 -0.79
CA SER A 644 0.82 23.98 0.42
C SER A 644 0.15 25.36 0.41
N LEU A 645 -0.50 25.75 1.51
CA LEU A 645 -1.23 26.99 1.68
C LEU A 645 -0.72 27.75 2.92
N LYS A 646 -0.37 29.00 2.74
CA LYS A 646 -0.14 29.92 3.84
C LYS A 646 -1.46 30.30 4.52
N ALA A 647 -1.39 30.76 5.76
CA ALA A 647 -2.53 31.35 6.46
C ALA A 647 -3.21 32.45 5.61
N GLY A 648 -4.50 32.33 5.34
CA GLY A 648 -5.26 33.23 4.51
C GLY A 648 -5.02 33.15 3.01
N GLU A 649 -4.15 32.24 2.53
CA GLU A 649 -3.80 32.13 1.10
C GLU A 649 -4.89 31.40 0.31
N GLU A 650 -5.05 31.83 -0.93
CA GLU A 650 -5.90 31.21 -1.94
C GLU A 650 -5.04 30.83 -3.16
N LYS A 651 -5.21 29.61 -3.66
CA LYS A 651 -4.48 29.10 -4.81
C LYS A 651 -5.41 28.44 -5.82
N SER A 652 -5.08 28.62 -7.08
CA SER A 652 -5.70 27.89 -8.18
C SER A 652 -4.93 26.59 -8.46
N VAL A 653 -5.66 25.51 -8.64
CA VAL A 653 -5.16 24.17 -8.94
C VAL A 653 -5.81 23.65 -10.21
N GLU A 654 -5.01 23.19 -11.15
CA GLU A 654 -5.48 22.67 -12.44
C GLU A 654 -5.38 21.15 -12.47
N PHE A 655 -6.39 20.49 -13.04
CA PHE A 655 -6.48 19.05 -13.24
C PHE A 655 -6.70 18.73 -14.71
N THR A 656 -5.99 17.73 -15.20
CA THR A 656 -6.29 17.05 -16.45
C THR A 656 -6.95 15.71 -16.09
N ILE A 657 -8.26 15.65 -16.21
CA ILE A 657 -9.05 14.47 -15.90
C ILE A 657 -9.20 13.68 -17.20
N SER A 658 -8.70 12.45 -17.21
CA SER A 658 -8.83 11.60 -18.40
C SER A 658 -10.30 11.42 -18.80
N ASN A 659 -10.59 11.51 -20.10
CA ASN A 659 -11.92 11.20 -20.62
C ASN A 659 -12.40 9.79 -20.26
N LYS A 660 -11.47 8.87 -19.97
CA LYS A 660 -11.77 7.53 -19.48
C LYS A 660 -12.51 7.53 -18.12
N ALA A 661 -12.43 8.62 -17.35
CA ALA A 661 -13.18 8.77 -16.10
C ALA A 661 -14.72 8.80 -16.31
N MET A 662 -15.16 9.13 -17.55
CA MET A 662 -16.56 9.06 -17.95
C MET A 662 -17.05 7.67 -18.36
N ASN A 663 -16.15 6.68 -18.44
CA ASN A 663 -16.53 5.32 -18.81
C ASN A 663 -17.27 4.62 -17.68
N ILE A 664 -18.27 3.85 -18.07
CA ILE A 664 -18.82 2.75 -17.25
C ILE A 664 -18.18 1.43 -17.67
N VAL A 665 -18.39 0.41 -16.86
CA VAL A 665 -18.07 -0.98 -17.18
C VAL A 665 -19.37 -1.77 -17.22
N ASP A 666 -19.63 -2.49 -18.34
CA ASP A 666 -20.82 -3.35 -18.45
C ASP A 666 -20.58 -4.75 -17.82
N GLU A 667 -21.61 -5.58 -17.84
CA GLU A 667 -21.55 -6.93 -17.25
C GLU A 667 -20.54 -7.86 -17.95
N ASP A 668 -20.16 -7.56 -19.21
CA ASP A 668 -19.17 -8.29 -19.97
C ASP A 668 -17.73 -7.73 -19.79
N GLY A 669 -17.57 -6.65 -19.00
CA GLY A 669 -16.29 -6.00 -18.74
C GLY A 669 -15.85 -5.00 -19.81
N ASN A 670 -16.75 -4.59 -20.72
CA ASN A 670 -16.43 -3.57 -21.70
C ASN A 670 -16.52 -2.17 -21.09
N ARG A 671 -15.58 -1.29 -21.47
CA ARG A 671 -15.52 0.10 -21.03
C ARG A 671 -15.95 1.03 -22.16
N TYR A 672 -16.95 1.86 -21.88
CA TYR A 672 -17.44 2.88 -22.82
C TYR A 672 -18.20 4.00 -22.08
N ILE A 673 -18.36 5.14 -22.73
CA ILE A 673 -19.16 6.24 -22.22
C ILE A 673 -20.62 5.95 -22.56
N ALA A 674 -21.46 5.77 -21.53
CA ALA A 674 -22.89 5.47 -21.68
C ALA A 674 -23.78 6.68 -21.40
N GLY A 675 -23.44 7.50 -20.41
CA GLY A 675 -24.16 8.71 -20.03
C GLY A 675 -23.85 9.90 -20.96
N LYS A 676 -24.68 10.92 -20.88
CA LYS A 676 -24.45 12.22 -21.52
C LYS A 676 -24.27 13.35 -20.52
N HIS A 677 -24.76 13.15 -19.30
CA HIS A 677 -24.67 14.12 -18.21
C HIS A 677 -23.82 13.54 -17.08
N PHE A 678 -22.86 14.32 -16.66
CA PHE A 678 -21.97 13.95 -15.56
C PHE A 678 -21.91 15.09 -14.56
N ARG A 679 -21.59 14.74 -13.31
CA ARG A 679 -21.31 15.72 -12.27
C ARG A 679 -19.89 15.52 -11.76
N LEU A 680 -19.12 16.60 -11.77
CA LEU A 680 -17.82 16.70 -11.14
C LEU A 680 -17.97 17.36 -9.78
N PHE A 681 -17.19 16.89 -8.82
CA PHE A 681 -17.12 17.45 -7.48
C PHE A 681 -15.65 17.76 -7.18
N ALA A 682 -15.35 18.99 -6.77
CA ALA A 682 -14.01 19.38 -6.32
C ALA A 682 -14.08 19.82 -4.86
N GLY A 683 -13.33 19.15 -4.00
CA GLY A 683 -13.36 19.38 -2.55
C GLY A 683 -12.09 18.94 -1.85
N VAL A 684 -12.10 19.01 -0.51
CA VAL A 684 -11.00 18.55 0.37
C VAL A 684 -11.27 17.17 0.97
N SER A 685 -12.41 16.57 0.61
CA SER A 685 -12.87 15.23 0.97
C SER A 685 -13.88 14.74 -0.07
N GLN A 686 -14.39 13.53 0.04
CA GLN A 686 -15.42 13.02 -0.88
C GLN A 686 -16.76 13.79 -0.75
N PRO A 687 -17.60 13.79 -1.80
CA PRO A 687 -18.81 14.62 -1.85
C PRO A 687 -20.04 13.97 -1.19
N ASP A 688 -19.94 13.59 0.08
CA ASP A 688 -21.06 13.06 0.86
C ASP A 688 -21.46 13.97 2.02
N THR A 689 -22.60 13.66 2.63
CA THR A 689 -23.15 14.40 3.75
C THR A 689 -22.20 14.34 4.96
N ARG A 690 -21.65 13.17 5.25
CA ARG A 690 -20.77 12.97 6.39
C ARG A 690 -19.48 13.75 6.28
N SER A 691 -18.87 13.79 5.09
CA SER A 691 -17.71 14.64 4.82
C SER A 691 -18.01 16.11 5.05
N ALA A 692 -19.16 16.60 4.57
CA ALA A 692 -19.57 17.98 4.77
C ALA A 692 -19.85 18.31 6.25
N GLU A 693 -20.41 17.39 7.02
CA GLU A 693 -20.59 17.54 8.48
C GLU A 693 -19.23 17.64 9.21
N LEU A 694 -18.30 16.75 8.89
CA LEU A 694 -17.00 16.64 9.56
C LEU A 694 -16.05 17.80 9.20
N THR A 695 -16.06 18.25 7.94
CA THR A 695 -15.19 19.33 7.45
C THR A 695 -15.82 20.72 7.60
N GLY A 696 -17.13 20.82 7.75
CA GLY A 696 -17.88 22.08 7.69
C GLY A 696 -18.07 22.63 6.27
N HIS A 697 -17.58 21.96 5.25
CA HIS A 697 -17.57 22.42 3.85
C HIS A 697 -18.17 21.40 2.89
N LYS A 698 -18.89 21.91 1.88
CA LYS A 698 -19.35 21.11 0.74
C LYS A 698 -18.38 21.26 -0.43
N PRO A 699 -18.22 20.28 -1.29
CA PRO A 699 -17.45 20.43 -2.51
C PRO A 699 -18.13 21.40 -3.49
N ALA A 700 -17.35 22.01 -4.37
CA ALA A 700 -17.87 22.67 -5.56
C ALA A 700 -18.39 21.61 -6.54
N GLU A 701 -19.60 21.83 -7.08
CA GLU A 701 -20.27 20.92 -8.01
C GLU A 701 -20.36 21.54 -9.41
N ILE A 702 -20.04 20.77 -10.44
CA ILE A 702 -20.10 21.19 -11.84
C ILE A 702 -20.82 20.12 -12.64
N GLU A 703 -21.89 20.49 -13.33
CA GLU A 703 -22.53 19.61 -14.31
C GLU A 703 -21.91 19.82 -15.69
N ILE A 704 -21.60 18.72 -16.35
CA ILE A 704 -21.08 18.68 -17.72
C ILE A 704 -21.94 17.79 -18.59
N ALA A 705 -22.01 18.09 -19.87
CA ALA A 705 -22.76 17.35 -20.87
C ALA A 705 -21.90 17.08 -22.11
N LEU A 706 -22.10 15.90 -22.74
CA LEU A 706 -21.51 15.47 -24.00
C LEU A 706 -22.42 15.76 -25.20
#